data_0acbc07c733495daf70072489a21ae60
#
_entry.id   0acbc07c733495daf70072489a21ae60
#
_cell.length_a   1.000
_cell.length_b   1.000
_cell.length_c   1.000
_cell.angle_alpha   90.00
_cell.angle_beta   90.00
_cell.angle_gamma   90.00
#
_symmetry.space_group_name_H-M   'P 1'
#
loop_
_entity.id
_entity.type
_entity.pdbx_description
1 polymer ?
#
loop_
_entity_poly.entity_id
_entity_poly.type
_entity_poly.pdbx_seq_one_letter_code
_entity_poly.pdbx_strand_id
1 'polypeptide(L)'
;MNGRFRDLIFGRRKDLTDPALFHQISLIAFFAWVGLGADGLSSSAYGPEEAFKVIGEHYWLALPLILLTVGTVSIIAAGYYRIIQHFPFGGGGYIVAKQLLGEKVGLVSSSALVIDYVLTIAISIASGADALFSLLPPHWHEYKLIVILAALGVLTWMNLRGVKESVAILTPIFLVFVLSHVVLIVGAIWQHGADIVPVLGAVPSQAEHSASQLGWMGVLLVLLRAYSMGGGTYTGIEAVSNGLAIMREPKVRTGQRTMVYMAMSLALVAGGILFAYLLFRVQHVPGKTLNAVLTESFAGGFTVAGLPLGSAFIWIVLVSEAALLFVAAQAGFIAGPRVMANMAADSWIPRRFSSLSESLTMHYGVLMMSVAAVLTILYTGGSVGTLVVMYSINVFITFSLSEIGMVRYTLKYLKGKPEFTRDLAIFVVGSLLCVFILVVTIFEKFAQGGWVTLVVTAALVAFCLWIRSHYDHVSSQLKSLNTILKDMPQVEWKQNPKPLDKSKPTAVLLVGGYTGIGVHSLLTIQRTFPNLFTNFIFVSVGVVDTATFTDVEEVRRVEERTREALDQYVNLARGLGMNADMRLRLDTEPVEAGAKLCFEVAKEFRQVVFFAGKLIFEEETLMHRMLHNETAMAIQKRLHFGGQKMVVLPITVEDSRKAA
;
A
#
# COMPACT_ATOMS: atom_id res chain seq x y z
N MET A 1 -9.63 19.64 -20.79
CA MET A 1 -8.98 18.42 -21.34
C MET A 1 -10.03 17.64 -22.13
N ASN A 2 -9.78 17.28 -23.39
CA ASN A 2 -10.73 16.48 -24.18
C ASN A 2 -11.00 15.15 -23.46
N GLY A 3 -12.27 14.72 -23.37
CA GLY A 3 -12.66 13.52 -22.62
C GLY A 3 -11.88 12.28 -23.03
N ARG A 4 -11.58 12.10 -24.32
CA ARG A 4 -10.76 10.98 -24.84
C ARG A 4 -9.31 10.98 -24.30
N PHE A 5 -8.69 12.16 -24.12
CA PHE A 5 -7.33 12.25 -23.59
C PHE A 5 -7.30 11.98 -22.08
N ARG A 6 -8.34 12.40 -21.36
CA ARG A 6 -8.50 12.07 -19.95
C ARG A 6 -8.66 10.55 -19.75
N ASP A 7 -9.51 9.91 -20.56
CA ASP A 7 -9.73 8.47 -20.49
C ASP A 7 -8.50 7.65 -20.88
N LEU A 8 -7.62 8.22 -21.72
CA LEU A 8 -6.34 7.60 -22.07
C LEU A 8 -5.37 7.59 -20.88
N ILE A 9 -5.32 8.66 -20.09
CA ILE A 9 -4.38 8.78 -18.95
C ILE A 9 -4.96 8.15 -17.69
N PHE A 10 -6.23 8.41 -17.37
CA PHE A 10 -6.85 8.08 -16.07
C PHE A 10 -7.84 6.91 -16.13
N GLY A 11 -8.06 6.32 -17.28
CA GLY A 11 -9.02 5.23 -17.46
C GLY A 11 -10.48 5.70 -17.57
N ARG A 12 -11.37 4.76 -17.89
CA ARG A 12 -12.81 5.02 -18.02
C ARG A 12 -13.49 4.95 -16.66
N ARG A 13 -14.58 5.73 -16.51
CA ARG A 13 -15.44 5.69 -15.33
C ARG A 13 -16.06 4.31 -15.17
N LYS A 14 -16.07 3.81 -13.92
CA LYS A 14 -16.69 2.53 -13.53
C LYS A 14 -17.98 2.77 -12.77
N ASP A 15 -18.93 1.86 -12.89
CA ASP A 15 -20.18 1.90 -12.14
C ASP A 15 -19.96 1.33 -10.74
N LEU A 16 -20.20 2.15 -9.69
CA LEU A 16 -20.01 1.78 -8.29
C LEU A 16 -21.00 0.70 -7.80
N THR A 17 -22.09 0.53 -8.51
CA THR A 17 -23.19 -0.40 -8.14
C THR A 17 -23.09 -1.74 -8.87
N ASP A 18 -22.11 -1.92 -9.77
CA ASP A 18 -21.95 -3.16 -10.54
C ASP A 18 -21.38 -4.29 -9.65
N PRO A 19 -22.18 -5.33 -9.33
CA PRO A 19 -21.72 -6.47 -8.55
C PRO A 19 -20.55 -7.24 -9.21
N ALA A 20 -20.41 -7.17 -10.53
CA ALA A 20 -19.34 -7.83 -11.27
C ALA A 20 -17.96 -7.27 -10.90
N LEU A 21 -17.86 -6.00 -10.50
CA LEU A 21 -16.62 -5.40 -10.02
C LEU A 21 -16.08 -6.09 -8.77
N PHE A 22 -16.96 -6.53 -7.87
CA PHE A 22 -16.59 -7.20 -6.63
C PHE A 22 -16.32 -8.70 -6.84
N HIS A 23 -17.00 -9.35 -7.78
CA HIS A 23 -16.76 -10.77 -8.12
C HIS A 23 -15.44 -11.01 -8.86
N GLN A 24 -15.00 -10.08 -9.70
CA GLN A 24 -13.73 -10.18 -10.45
C GLN A 24 -12.48 -10.07 -9.57
N ILE A 25 -12.63 -9.71 -8.29
CA ILE A 25 -11.52 -9.44 -7.36
C ILE A 25 -11.24 -10.66 -6.46
N SER A 26 -12.07 -11.72 -6.44
CA SER A 26 -11.88 -12.80 -5.47
C SER A 26 -10.95 -13.88 -6.00
N LEU A 27 -9.78 -14.02 -5.34
CA LEU A 27 -8.70 -14.93 -5.73
C LEU A 27 -8.75 -16.24 -4.95
N ILE A 28 -8.68 -17.38 -5.66
CA ILE A 28 -8.37 -18.69 -5.03
C ILE A 28 -6.90 -18.73 -4.62
N ALA A 29 -6.53 -19.65 -3.72
CA ALA A 29 -5.19 -19.72 -3.14
C ALA A 29 -4.05 -19.78 -4.18
N PHE A 30 -4.24 -20.48 -5.30
CA PHE A 30 -3.27 -20.54 -6.38
C PHE A 30 -3.07 -19.16 -7.05
N PHE A 31 -4.14 -18.49 -7.43
CA PHE A 31 -4.05 -17.17 -8.05
C PHE A 31 -3.64 -16.07 -7.06
N ALA A 32 -3.95 -16.24 -5.78
CA ALA A 32 -3.44 -15.36 -4.73
C ALA A 32 -1.92 -15.55 -4.53
N TRP A 33 -1.42 -16.78 -4.64
CA TRP A 33 0.02 -17.06 -4.64
C TRP A 33 0.72 -16.44 -5.85
N VAL A 34 0.13 -16.52 -7.05
CA VAL A 34 0.67 -15.83 -8.25
C VAL A 34 0.66 -14.31 -8.08
N GLY A 35 -0.46 -13.72 -7.60
CA GLY A 35 -0.63 -12.26 -7.55
C GLY A 35 0.05 -11.59 -6.36
N LEU A 36 0.01 -12.21 -5.18
CA LEU A 36 0.56 -11.64 -3.94
C LEU A 36 1.90 -12.28 -3.56
N GLY A 37 2.07 -13.57 -3.86
CA GLY A 37 3.32 -14.27 -3.60
C GLY A 37 4.43 -13.93 -4.59
N ALA A 38 4.11 -13.33 -5.75
CA ALA A 38 5.11 -12.83 -6.69
C ALA A 38 6.04 -11.79 -6.05
N ASP A 39 5.51 -10.93 -5.16
CA ASP A 39 6.29 -9.94 -4.42
C ASP A 39 7.34 -10.64 -3.54
N GLY A 40 6.92 -11.58 -2.69
CA GLY A 40 7.87 -12.34 -1.88
C GLY A 40 8.86 -13.16 -2.70
N LEU A 41 8.39 -13.85 -3.76
CA LEU A 41 9.25 -14.72 -4.56
C LEU A 41 10.27 -13.94 -5.40
N SER A 42 9.93 -12.73 -5.88
CA SER A 42 10.85 -11.88 -6.63
C SER A 42 12.08 -11.47 -5.83
N SER A 43 11.97 -11.42 -4.50
CA SER A 43 13.10 -11.10 -3.61
C SER A 43 14.20 -12.17 -3.65
N SER A 44 13.89 -13.39 -4.11
CA SER A 44 14.89 -14.43 -4.34
C SER A 44 15.85 -14.12 -5.50
N ALA A 45 15.49 -13.17 -6.37
CA ALA A 45 16.34 -12.75 -7.48
C ALA A 45 17.56 -11.91 -7.04
N TYR A 46 17.41 -11.11 -5.98
CA TYR A 46 18.48 -10.19 -5.52
C TYR A 46 18.95 -10.46 -4.09
N GLY A 47 18.09 -10.94 -3.20
CA GLY A 47 18.45 -11.15 -1.80
C GLY A 47 19.56 -12.17 -1.57
N PRO A 48 19.47 -13.39 -2.13
CA PRO A 48 20.55 -14.37 -2.10
C PRO A 48 21.85 -13.88 -2.71
N GLU A 49 21.77 -13.14 -3.82
CA GLU A 49 22.92 -12.56 -4.52
C GLU A 49 23.68 -11.58 -3.60
N GLU A 50 22.97 -10.62 -3.00
CA GLU A 50 23.59 -9.62 -2.13
C GLU A 50 24.18 -10.23 -0.86
N ALA A 51 23.56 -11.29 -0.34
CA ALA A 51 24.09 -12.07 0.77
C ALA A 51 25.36 -12.82 0.37
N PHE A 52 25.35 -13.50 -0.78
CA PHE A 52 26.46 -14.31 -1.26
C PHE A 52 27.68 -13.45 -1.62
N LYS A 53 27.51 -12.27 -2.18
CA LYS A 53 28.60 -11.33 -2.48
C LYS A 53 29.43 -10.99 -1.24
N VAL A 54 28.81 -10.93 -0.06
CA VAL A 54 29.48 -10.55 1.19
C VAL A 54 30.37 -11.65 1.74
N ILE A 55 30.05 -12.94 1.52
CA ILE A 55 30.89 -14.04 2.03
C ILE A 55 32.22 -14.17 1.29
N GLY A 56 32.33 -13.57 0.07
CA GLY A 56 33.57 -13.51 -0.70
C GLY A 56 34.16 -14.90 -0.94
N GLU A 57 35.41 -15.11 -0.51
CA GLU A 57 36.13 -16.39 -0.67
C GLU A 57 35.69 -17.45 0.36
N HIS A 58 34.89 -17.08 1.39
CA HIS A 58 34.48 -17.99 2.46
C HIS A 58 33.20 -18.75 2.07
N TYR A 59 33.21 -19.44 0.91
CA TYR A 59 32.04 -20.10 0.31
C TYR A 59 31.29 -21.05 1.26
N TRP A 60 31.97 -21.70 2.20
CA TRP A 60 31.35 -22.59 3.17
C TRP A 60 30.31 -21.90 4.04
N LEU A 61 30.42 -20.57 4.23
CA LEU A 61 29.44 -19.76 4.96
C LEU A 61 28.06 -19.74 4.27
N ALA A 62 27.98 -20.12 3.01
CA ALA A 62 26.69 -20.29 2.32
C ALA A 62 25.80 -21.32 3.04
N LEU A 63 26.36 -22.37 3.64
CA LEU A 63 25.56 -23.41 4.33
C LEU A 63 24.83 -22.88 5.57
N PRO A 64 25.49 -22.25 6.56
CA PRO A 64 24.80 -21.62 7.67
C PRO A 64 23.88 -20.49 7.19
N LEU A 65 24.24 -19.75 6.13
CA LEU A 65 23.40 -18.70 5.55
C LEU A 65 22.09 -19.27 4.96
N ILE A 66 22.13 -20.42 4.27
CA ILE A 66 20.93 -21.13 3.80
C ILE A 66 20.03 -21.49 4.97
N LEU A 67 20.58 -22.09 6.02
CA LEU A 67 19.81 -22.49 7.19
C LEU A 67 19.15 -21.29 7.89
N LEU A 68 19.89 -20.19 8.04
CA LEU A 68 19.37 -18.95 8.59
C LEU A 68 18.25 -18.38 7.70
N THR A 69 18.47 -18.35 6.38
CA THR A 69 17.48 -17.82 5.42
C THR A 69 16.18 -18.63 5.43
N VAL A 70 16.28 -19.94 5.26
CA VAL A 70 15.10 -20.85 5.28
C VAL A 70 14.40 -20.83 6.63
N GLY A 71 15.18 -20.82 7.71
CA GLY A 71 14.65 -20.72 9.08
C GLY A 71 13.87 -19.42 9.31
N THR A 72 14.43 -18.28 8.87
CA THR A 72 13.77 -16.97 9.00
C THR A 72 12.48 -16.90 8.20
N VAL A 73 12.48 -17.32 6.93
CA VAL A 73 11.25 -17.40 6.10
C VAL A 73 10.20 -18.25 6.80
N SER A 74 10.60 -19.41 7.34
CA SER A 74 9.68 -20.33 8.00
C SER A 74 9.07 -19.75 9.27
N ILE A 75 9.87 -19.08 10.11
CA ILE A 75 9.42 -18.48 11.37
C ILE A 75 8.48 -17.30 11.10
N ILE A 76 8.87 -16.37 10.22
CA ILE A 76 8.04 -15.21 9.86
C ILE A 76 6.72 -15.68 9.22
N ALA A 77 6.78 -16.61 8.28
CA ALA A 77 5.58 -17.16 7.64
C ALA A 77 4.64 -17.87 8.64
N ALA A 78 5.19 -18.57 9.65
CA ALA A 78 4.39 -19.16 10.72
C ALA A 78 3.68 -18.09 11.56
N GLY A 79 4.34 -16.98 11.87
CA GLY A 79 3.73 -15.82 12.52
C GLY A 79 2.58 -15.25 11.70
N TYR A 80 2.82 -14.92 10.42
CA TYR A 80 1.78 -14.39 9.53
C TYR A 80 0.65 -15.36 9.24
N TYR A 81 0.90 -16.66 9.21
CA TYR A 81 -0.15 -17.69 9.13
C TYR A 81 -1.13 -17.59 10.30
N ARG A 82 -0.64 -17.26 11.52
CA ARG A 82 -1.47 -17.02 12.71
C ARG A 82 -2.13 -15.65 12.70
N ILE A 83 -1.43 -14.60 12.22
CA ILE A 83 -2.01 -13.26 12.03
C ILE A 83 -3.23 -13.35 11.13
N ILE A 84 -3.16 -14.05 9.99
CA ILE A 84 -4.29 -14.30 9.10
C ILE A 84 -5.48 -14.93 9.83
N GLN A 85 -5.23 -15.83 10.76
CA GLN A 85 -6.30 -16.50 11.54
C GLN A 85 -7.00 -15.52 12.50
N HIS A 86 -6.24 -14.66 13.17
CA HIS A 86 -6.76 -13.76 14.20
C HIS A 86 -7.26 -12.42 13.66
N PHE A 87 -6.79 -12.01 12.47
CA PHE A 87 -7.15 -10.75 11.80
C PHE A 87 -7.68 -11.01 10.38
N PRO A 88 -8.89 -11.60 10.25
CA PRO A 88 -9.43 -12.03 8.94
C PRO A 88 -9.83 -10.89 8.01
N PHE A 89 -9.85 -9.66 8.49
CA PHE A 89 -10.21 -8.48 7.69
C PHE A 89 -9.03 -7.89 6.90
N GLY A 90 -7.83 -8.45 7.04
CA GLY A 90 -6.61 -7.95 6.38
C GLY A 90 -5.99 -6.75 7.09
N GLY A 91 -5.03 -6.12 6.44
CA GLY A 91 -4.35 -4.92 6.96
C GLY A 91 -3.02 -5.18 7.67
N GLY A 92 -2.59 -6.44 7.73
CA GLY A 92 -1.23 -6.85 8.10
C GLY A 92 -0.63 -6.14 9.30
N GLY A 93 0.66 -5.81 9.18
CA GLY A 93 1.46 -5.23 10.28
C GLY A 93 0.93 -3.92 10.83
N TYR A 94 0.36 -3.04 9.99
CA TYR A 94 -0.19 -1.76 10.46
C TYR A 94 -1.37 -1.94 11.42
N ILE A 95 -2.38 -2.72 11.02
CA ILE A 95 -3.60 -2.91 11.83
C ILE A 95 -3.25 -3.65 13.13
N VAL A 96 -2.39 -4.66 13.05
CA VAL A 96 -1.90 -5.40 14.23
C VAL A 96 -1.18 -4.46 15.20
N ALA A 97 -0.22 -3.67 14.72
CA ALA A 97 0.51 -2.72 15.55
C ALA A 97 -0.41 -1.65 16.15
N LYS A 98 -1.33 -1.08 15.36
CA LYS A 98 -2.28 -0.06 15.81
C LYS A 98 -3.21 -0.58 16.91
N GLN A 99 -3.85 -1.74 16.70
CA GLN A 99 -4.84 -2.27 17.63
C GLN A 99 -4.23 -2.82 18.92
N LEU A 100 -3.04 -3.39 18.83
CA LEU A 100 -2.42 -4.10 19.94
C LEU A 100 -1.38 -3.26 20.70
N LEU A 101 -0.64 -2.40 20.01
CA LEU A 101 0.42 -1.58 20.61
C LEU A 101 0.04 -0.09 20.73
N GLY A 102 -1.01 0.34 20.03
CA GLY A 102 -1.56 1.69 20.08
C GLY A 102 -1.30 2.51 18.82
N GLU A 103 -2.00 3.64 18.69
CA GLU A 103 -2.04 4.46 17.48
C GLU A 103 -0.67 4.97 17.03
N LYS A 104 0.18 5.43 17.98
CA LYS A 104 1.52 5.96 17.66
C LYS A 104 2.47 4.87 17.15
N VAL A 105 2.39 3.65 17.71
CA VAL A 105 3.18 2.52 17.25
C VAL A 105 2.69 2.04 15.88
N GLY A 106 1.37 2.03 15.68
CA GLY A 106 0.77 1.83 14.36
C GLY A 106 1.29 2.83 13.33
N LEU A 107 1.41 4.11 13.70
CA LEU A 107 1.98 5.13 12.82
C LEU A 107 3.43 4.81 12.41
N VAL A 108 4.28 4.38 13.34
CA VAL A 108 5.65 3.96 13.01
C VAL A 108 5.64 2.79 12.03
N SER A 109 4.81 1.77 12.29
CA SER A 109 4.66 0.61 11.41
C SER A 109 4.18 0.99 10.01
N SER A 110 3.15 1.85 9.90
CA SER A 110 2.64 2.28 8.60
C SER A 110 3.62 3.17 7.83
N SER A 111 4.35 4.04 8.53
CA SER A 111 5.38 4.88 7.91
C SER A 111 6.54 4.04 7.36
N ALA A 112 7.01 3.06 8.14
CA ALA A 112 8.00 2.10 7.68
C ALA A 112 7.50 1.31 6.47
N LEU A 113 6.24 0.87 6.48
CA LEU A 113 5.64 0.09 5.41
C LEU A 113 5.44 0.90 4.12
N VAL A 114 5.08 2.19 4.20
CA VAL A 114 4.99 3.07 3.01
C VAL A 114 6.36 3.22 2.35
N ILE A 115 7.41 3.45 3.15
CA ILE A 115 8.78 3.57 2.63
C ILE A 115 9.26 2.23 2.06
N ASP A 116 8.90 1.13 2.71
CA ASP A 116 9.18 -0.22 2.23
C ASP A 116 8.60 -0.45 0.83
N TYR A 117 7.34 -0.09 0.57
CA TYR A 117 6.75 -0.22 -0.77
C TYR A 117 7.38 0.72 -1.81
N VAL A 118 7.86 1.92 -1.43
CA VAL A 118 8.64 2.78 -2.33
C VAL A 118 9.94 2.08 -2.74
N LEU A 119 10.62 1.49 -1.76
CA LEU A 119 11.86 0.76 -1.97
C LEU A 119 11.63 -0.55 -2.76
N THR A 120 10.52 -1.25 -2.52
CA THR A 120 10.09 -2.42 -3.32
C THR A 120 9.95 -2.06 -4.80
N ILE A 121 9.27 -0.94 -5.12
CA ILE A 121 9.16 -0.46 -6.50
C ILE A 121 10.54 -0.20 -7.10
N ALA A 122 11.39 0.55 -6.38
CA ALA A 122 12.71 0.94 -6.86
C ALA A 122 13.64 -0.26 -7.08
N ILE A 123 13.73 -1.17 -6.08
CA ILE A 123 14.63 -2.32 -6.14
C ILE A 123 14.17 -3.35 -7.18
N SER A 124 12.87 -3.58 -7.29
CA SER A 124 12.34 -4.54 -8.25
C SER A 124 12.60 -4.09 -9.70
N ILE A 125 12.40 -2.81 -10.00
CA ILE A 125 12.69 -2.29 -11.35
C ILE A 125 14.20 -2.29 -11.61
N ALA A 126 15.03 -1.90 -10.61
CA ALA A 126 16.48 -1.89 -10.75
C ALA A 126 17.05 -3.30 -10.95
N SER A 127 16.62 -4.28 -10.13
CA SER A 127 17.04 -5.68 -10.23
C SER A 127 16.56 -6.33 -11.54
N GLY A 128 15.31 -6.03 -11.98
CA GLY A 128 14.81 -6.47 -13.27
C GLY A 128 15.62 -5.91 -14.45
N ALA A 129 16.06 -4.66 -14.35
CA ALA A 129 16.97 -4.08 -15.32
C ALA A 129 18.36 -4.78 -15.25
N ASP A 130 18.91 -5.06 -14.06
CA ASP A 130 20.18 -5.77 -13.93
C ASP A 130 20.14 -7.16 -14.57
N ALA A 131 19.04 -7.91 -14.39
CA ALA A 131 18.85 -9.20 -15.05
C ALA A 131 18.86 -9.08 -16.58
N LEU A 132 18.11 -8.10 -17.15
CA LEU A 132 18.09 -7.87 -18.59
C LEU A 132 19.42 -7.39 -19.15
N PHE A 133 20.08 -6.45 -18.46
CA PHE A 133 21.36 -5.91 -18.89
C PHE A 133 22.50 -6.92 -18.79
N SER A 134 22.36 -7.96 -17.95
CA SER A 134 23.29 -9.10 -17.93
C SER A 134 23.36 -9.86 -19.27
N LEU A 135 22.30 -9.76 -20.09
CA LEU A 135 22.24 -10.34 -21.46
C LEU A 135 22.83 -9.42 -22.54
N LEU A 136 23.05 -8.14 -22.21
CA LEU A 136 23.46 -7.12 -23.17
C LEU A 136 24.96 -6.85 -23.12
N PRO A 137 25.57 -6.41 -24.23
CA PRO A 137 26.97 -5.99 -24.25
C PRO A 137 27.23 -4.81 -23.28
N PRO A 138 28.45 -4.70 -22.72
CA PRO A 138 28.77 -3.69 -21.68
C PRO A 138 28.49 -2.24 -22.07
N HIS A 139 28.62 -1.86 -23.34
CA HIS A 139 28.36 -0.49 -23.81
C HIS A 139 26.88 -0.05 -23.68
N TRP A 140 25.94 -0.99 -23.50
CA TRP A 140 24.53 -0.66 -23.24
C TRP A 140 24.26 -0.27 -21.77
N HIS A 141 25.17 -0.59 -20.85
CA HIS A 141 24.96 -0.35 -19.42
C HIS A 141 24.83 1.14 -19.07
N GLU A 142 25.35 2.03 -19.93
CA GLU A 142 25.15 3.48 -19.78
C GLU A 142 23.67 3.90 -19.83
N TYR A 143 22.85 3.12 -20.55
CA TYR A 143 21.41 3.41 -20.70
C TYR A 143 20.55 2.78 -19.60
N LYS A 144 21.12 1.99 -18.66
CA LYS A 144 20.36 1.26 -17.63
C LYS A 144 19.47 2.19 -16.81
N LEU A 145 19.99 3.31 -16.33
CA LEU A 145 19.22 4.26 -15.52
C LEU A 145 18.02 4.84 -16.30
N ILE A 146 18.20 5.12 -17.58
CA ILE A 146 17.13 5.64 -18.44
C ILE A 146 16.03 4.56 -18.60
N VAL A 147 16.42 3.30 -18.80
CA VAL A 147 15.46 2.17 -18.91
C VAL A 147 14.69 1.98 -17.60
N ILE A 148 15.38 2.05 -16.45
CA ILE A 148 14.74 1.98 -15.12
C ILE A 148 13.68 3.09 -14.97
N LEU A 149 14.03 4.33 -15.28
CA LEU A 149 13.09 5.48 -15.18
C LEU A 149 11.94 5.37 -16.18
N ALA A 150 12.21 4.91 -17.39
CA ALA A 150 11.17 4.68 -18.40
C ALA A 150 10.20 3.58 -17.96
N ALA A 151 10.69 2.46 -17.42
CA ALA A 151 9.88 1.38 -16.88
C ALA A 151 9.01 1.86 -15.71
N LEU A 152 9.58 2.64 -14.79
CA LEU A 152 8.83 3.28 -13.71
C LEU A 152 7.73 4.21 -14.25
N GLY A 153 8.02 5.00 -15.28
CA GLY A 153 7.04 5.86 -15.94
C GLY A 153 5.87 5.06 -16.54
N VAL A 154 6.16 3.95 -17.21
CA VAL A 154 5.13 3.04 -17.78
C VAL A 154 4.28 2.44 -16.66
N LEU A 155 4.89 1.90 -15.60
CA LEU A 155 4.16 1.34 -14.46
C LEU A 155 3.30 2.40 -13.76
N THR A 156 3.82 3.62 -13.59
CA THR A 156 3.05 4.74 -13.05
C THR A 156 1.80 5.02 -13.89
N TRP A 157 1.98 5.15 -15.20
CA TRP A 157 0.88 5.39 -16.13
C TRP A 157 -0.18 4.27 -16.11
N MET A 158 0.26 3.01 -16.10
CA MET A 158 -0.65 1.85 -15.99
C MET A 158 -1.48 1.92 -14.69
N ASN A 159 -0.84 2.23 -13.56
CA ASN A 159 -1.52 2.32 -12.27
C ASN A 159 -2.49 3.51 -12.18
N LEU A 160 -2.14 4.66 -12.74
CA LEU A 160 -3.04 5.81 -12.83
C LEU A 160 -4.27 5.51 -13.68
N ARG A 161 -4.11 4.73 -14.73
CA ARG A 161 -5.20 4.30 -15.60
C ARG A 161 -6.13 3.26 -14.95
N GLY A 162 -5.68 2.64 -13.85
CA GLY A 162 -6.42 1.57 -13.18
C GLY A 162 -6.42 0.27 -13.97
N VAL A 163 -5.40 0.05 -14.79
CA VAL A 163 -5.13 -1.23 -15.41
C VAL A 163 -4.71 -2.17 -14.30
N LYS A 164 -5.67 -2.92 -13.78
CA LYS A 164 -5.37 -4.09 -12.95
C LYS A 164 -4.96 -5.18 -13.92
N GLU A 165 -3.67 -5.52 -13.90
CA GLU A 165 -3.25 -6.70 -14.62
C GLU A 165 -4.06 -7.88 -14.11
N SER A 166 -4.71 -8.56 -15.04
CA SER A 166 -5.40 -9.80 -14.70
C SER A 166 -4.36 -10.77 -14.17
N VAL A 167 -4.58 -11.35 -12.99
CA VAL A 167 -3.71 -12.41 -12.44
C VAL A 167 -3.51 -13.52 -13.48
N ALA A 168 -4.45 -13.70 -14.43
CA ALA A 168 -4.33 -14.59 -15.56
C ALA A 168 -3.15 -14.24 -16.50
N ILE A 169 -2.83 -12.94 -16.68
CA ILE A 169 -1.68 -12.49 -17.48
C ILE A 169 -0.37 -12.70 -16.70
N LEU A 170 -0.40 -12.53 -15.39
CA LEU A 170 0.76 -12.74 -14.53
C LEU A 170 1.11 -14.22 -14.36
N THR A 171 0.11 -15.10 -14.45
CA THR A 171 0.28 -16.54 -14.23
C THR A 171 1.36 -17.18 -15.12
N PRO A 172 1.39 -16.99 -16.45
CA PRO A 172 2.43 -17.57 -17.28
C PRO A 172 3.83 -17.05 -16.94
N ILE A 173 3.97 -15.75 -16.65
CA ILE A 173 5.26 -15.15 -16.24
C ILE A 173 5.76 -15.80 -14.95
N PHE A 174 4.90 -15.86 -13.95
CA PHE A 174 5.20 -16.46 -12.65
C PHE A 174 5.57 -17.94 -12.79
N LEU A 175 4.81 -18.73 -13.56
CA LEU A 175 5.09 -20.15 -13.75
C LEU A 175 6.39 -20.38 -14.54
N VAL A 176 6.69 -19.58 -15.57
CA VAL A 176 7.95 -19.68 -16.31
C VAL A 176 9.13 -19.39 -15.38
N PHE A 177 9.02 -18.36 -14.52
CA PHE A 177 10.05 -18.09 -13.52
C PHE A 177 10.23 -19.28 -12.56
N VAL A 178 9.16 -19.76 -11.94
CA VAL A 178 9.25 -20.88 -10.97
C VAL A 178 9.82 -22.13 -11.63
N LEU A 179 9.31 -22.50 -12.82
CA LEU A 179 9.77 -23.70 -13.50
C LEU A 179 11.22 -23.60 -13.97
N SER A 180 11.63 -22.45 -14.53
CA SER A 180 13.02 -22.25 -14.99
C SER A 180 14.00 -22.28 -13.83
N HIS A 181 13.64 -21.68 -12.66
CA HIS A 181 14.48 -21.72 -11.46
C HIS A 181 14.52 -23.10 -10.79
N VAL A 182 13.40 -23.84 -10.80
CA VAL A 182 13.41 -25.24 -10.34
C VAL A 182 14.32 -26.08 -11.23
N VAL A 183 14.25 -25.92 -12.56
CA VAL A 183 15.16 -26.62 -13.49
C VAL A 183 16.61 -26.23 -13.24
N LEU A 184 16.89 -24.94 -13.04
CA LEU A 184 18.23 -24.44 -12.73
C LEU A 184 18.79 -25.06 -11.43
N ILE A 185 17.99 -25.02 -10.35
CA ILE A 185 18.41 -25.50 -9.02
C ILE A 185 18.59 -27.04 -9.04
N VAL A 186 17.57 -27.76 -9.52
CA VAL A 186 17.63 -29.23 -9.56
C VAL A 186 18.73 -29.68 -10.52
N GLY A 187 18.88 -29.02 -11.67
CA GLY A 187 19.91 -29.30 -12.64
C GLY A 187 21.32 -29.01 -12.09
N ALA A 188 21.49 -27.90 -11.37
CA ALA A 188 22.76 -27.57 -10.70
C ALA A 188 23.14 -28.63 -9.64
N ILE A 189 22.18 -29.07 -8.84
CA ILE A 189 22.39 -30.14 -7.86
C ILE A 189 22.71 -31.47 -8.57
N TRP A 190 22.03 -31.78 -9.65
CA TRP A 190 22.27 -33.00 -10.41
C TRP A 190 23.66 -32.99 -11.06
N GLN A 191 24.08 -31.88 -11.69
CA GLN A 191 25.36 -31.74 -12.37
C GLN A 191 26.55 -31.85 -11.41
N HIS A 192 26.41 -31.32 -10.20
CA HIS A 192 27.41 -31.34 -9.13
C HIS A 192 27.10 -32.35 -8.01
N GLY A 193 26.27 -33.36 -8.26
CA GLY A 193 25.86 -34.33 -7.25
C GLY A 193 27.02 -35.09 -6.61
N ALA A 194 28.06 -35.40 -7.38
CA ALA A 194 29.30 -36.02 -6.89
C ALA A 194 30.14 -35.09 -5.99
N ASP A 195 30.02 -33.77 -6.16
CA ASP A 195 30.80 -32.77 -5.42
C ASP A 195 30.17 -32.42 -4.07
N ILE A 196 28.90 -32.78 -3.83
CA ILE A 196 28.20 -32.45 -2.58
C ILE A 196 28.93 -33.01 -1.36
N VAL A 197 29.28 -34.29 -1.38
CA VAL A 197 29.98 -34.93 -0.25
C VAL A 197 31.34 -34.31 -0.01
N PRO A 198 32.19 -34.12 -1.02
CA PRO A 198 33.46 -33.38 -0.89
C PRO A 198 33.29 -31.94 -0.37
N VAL A 199 32.29 -31.19 -0.87
CA VAL A 199 32.05 -29.80 -0.42
C VAL A 199 31.65 -29.79 1.07
N LEU A 200 30.75 -30.67 1.49
CA LEU A 200 30.33 -30.77 2.90
C LEU A 200 31.51 -31.27 3.79
N GLY A 201 32.29 -32.23 3.31
CA GLY A 201 33.45 -32.74 4.02
C GLY A 201 34.60 -31.72 4.20
N ALA A 202 34.69 -30.75 3.30
CA ALA A 202 35.70 -29.68 3.38
C ALA A 202 35.29 -28.51 4.32
N VAL A 203 34.05 -28.48 4.82
CA VAL A 203 33.58 -27.40 5.69
C VAL A 203 34.45 -27.20 6.95
N PRO A 204 34.81 -28.25 7.73
CA PRO A 204 35.63 -28.03 8.92
C PRO A 204 36.99 -27.38 8.61
N SER A 205 37.69 -27.87 7.61
CA SER A 205 39.02 -27.33 7.22
C SER A 205 38.89 -25.90 6.66
N GLN A 206 37.88 -25.59 5.88
CA GLN A 206 37.60 -24.23 5.40
C GLN A 206 37.23 -23.28 6.55
N ALA A 207 36.48 -23.77 7.53
CA ALA A 207 36.13 -23.00 8.73
C ALA A 207 37.37 -22.66 9.57
N GLU A 208 38.24 -23.65 9.80
CA GLU A 208 39.51 -23.44 10.50
C GLU A 208 40.44 -22.48 9.73
N HIS A 209 40.52 -22.61 8.42
CA HIS A 209 41.25 -21.68 7.57
C HIS A 209 40.73 -20.25 7.67
N SER A 210 39.39 -20.07 7.54
CA SER A 210 38.74 -18.77 7.71
C SER A 210 38.97 -18.20 9.13
N ALA A 211 38.89 -19.04 10.16
CA ALA A 211 39.16 -18.64 11.54
C ALA A 211 40.64 -18.29 11.79
N SER A 212 41.57 -18.94 11.10
CA SER A 212 42.99 -18.58 11.19
C SER A 212 43.32 -17.21 10.57
N GLN A 213 42.54 -16.80 9.54
CA GLN A 213 42.70 -15.50 8.87
C GLN A 213 42.00 -14.36 9.60
N LEU A 214 40.74 -14.57 10.02
CA LEU A 214 39.86 -13.54 10.53
C LEU A 214 39.59 -13.63 12.05
N GLY A 215 39.97 -14.73 12.68
CA GLY A 215 39.46 -15.12 14.00
C GLY A 215 37.98 -15.55 13.95
N TRP A 216 37.52 -16.33 14.92
CA TRP A 216 36.11 -16.76 14.99
C TRP A 216 35.12 -15.59 15.06
N MET A 217 35.51 -14.48 15.70
CA MET A 217 34.67 -13.27 15.76
C MET A 217 34.56 -12.63 14.37
N GLY A 218 35.62 -12.58 13.59
CA GLY A 218 35.61 -12.07 12.22
C GLY A 218 34.73 -12.93 11.31
N VAL A 219 34.80 -14.26 11.41
CA VAL A 219 33.94 -15.19 10.68
C VAL A 219 32.45 -14.96 11.04
N LEU A 220 32.16 -14.80 12.33
CA LEU A 220 30.80 -14.48 12.78
C LEU A 220 30.32 -13.14 12.21
N LEU A 221 31.15 -12.10 12.22
CA LEU A 221 30.78 -10.79 11.65
C LEU A 221 30.55 -10.88 10.15
N VAL A 222 31.34 -11.64 9.38
CA VAL A 222 31.07 -11.86 7.94
C VAL A 222 29.74 -12.56 7.73
N LEU A 223 29.44 -13.59 8.53
CA LEU A 223 28.13 -14.29 8.45
C LEU A 223 26.97 -13.35 8.79
N LEU A 224 27.07 -12.58 9.86
CA LEU A 224 26.02 -11.64 10.27
C LEU A 224 25.81 -10.53 9.22
N ARG A 225 26.92 -10.04 8.63
CA ARG A 225 26.86 -9.07 7.54
C ARG A 225 26.19 -9.65 6.30
N ALA A 226 26.58 -10.86 5.89
CA ALA A 226 25.95 -11.57 4.77
C ALA A 226 24.46 -11.80 5.01
N TYR A 227 24.11 -12.25 6.20
CA TYR A 227 22.72 -12.46 6.61
C TYR A 227 21.91 -11.17 6.61
N SER A 228 22.49 -10.06 7.09
CA SER A 228 21.87 -8.73 7.03
C SER A 228 21.68 -8.25 5.60
N MET A 229 22.66 -8.46 4.70
CA MET A 229 22.51 -8.11 3.28
C MET A 229 21.44 -8.96 2.59
N GLY A 230 21.28 -10.23 2.99
CA GLY A 230 20.19 -11.10 2.57
C GLY A 230 18.80 -10.71 3.10
N GLY A 231 18.72 -9.68 3.96
CA GLY A 231 17.45 -9.23 4.57
C GLY A 231 16.35 -8.86 3.58
N GLY A 232 16.73 -8.47 2.36
CA GLY A 232 15.80 -8.26 1.27
C GLY A 232 15.02 -9.51 0.84
N THR A 233 15.54 -10.72 1.10
CA THR A 233 14.85 -11.98 0.75
C THR A 233 13.53 -12.18 1.51
N TYR A 234 13.34 -11.56 2.67
CA TYR A 234 12.19 -11.80 3.55
C TYR A 234 11.01 -10.87 3.27
N THR A 235 11.16 -9.94 2.36
CA THR A 235 10.13 -8.94 2.02
C THR A 235 8.99 -9.56 1.22
N GLY A 236 7.82 -8.94 1.29
CA GLY A 236 6.62 -9.41 0.59
C GLY A 236 5.90 -10.58 1.28
N ILE A 237 6.43 -11.14 2.38
CA ILE A 237 5.73 -12.19 3.16
C ILE A 237 4.42 -11.63 3.73
N GLU A 238 4.41 -10.39 4.18
CA GLU A 238 3.23 -9.70 4.69
C GLU A 238 2.16 -9.41 3.62
N ALA A 239 2.52 -9.42 2.33
CA ALA A 239 1.59 -9.11 1.23
C ALA A 239 0.36 -10.02 1.23
N VAL A 240 0.51 -11.28 1.62
CA VAL A 240 -0.60 -12.25 1.75
C VAL A 240 -1.59 -11.81 2.83
N SER A 241 -1.09 -11.34 3.98
CA SER A 241 -1.94 -10.83 5.07
C SER A 241 -2.60 -9.51 4.69
N ASN A 242 -1.87 -8.61 4.04
CA ASN A 242 -2.40 -7.32 3.55
C ASN A 242 -3.48 -7.53 2.46
N GLY A 243 -3.32 -8.56 1.62
CA GLY A 243 -4.21 -8.91 0.52
C GLY A 243 -5.42 -9.78 0.90
N LEU A 244 -5.65 -10.08 2.18
CA LEU A 244 -6.70 -11.01 2.59
C LEU A 244 -8.12 -10.58 2.17
N ALA A 245 -8.36 -9.27 2.06
CA ALA A 245 -9.65 -8.72 1.63
C ALA A 245 -10.09 -9.17 0.23
N ILE A 246 -9.12 -9.42 -0.69
CA ILE A 246 -9.37 -9.84 -2.07
C ILE A 246 -9.36 -11.37 -2.25
N MET A 247 -9.27 -12.15 -1.18
CA MET A 247 -9.27 -13.60 -1.25
C MET A 247 -10.68 -14.17 -1.22
N ARG A 248 -10.85 -15.30 -1.91
CA ARG A 248 -12.11 -16.05 -1.97
C ARG A 248 -12.45 -16.65 -0.62
N GLU A 249 -13.75 -16.63 -0.29
CA GLU A 249 -14.26 -17.32 0.90
C GLU A 249 -14.02 -18.85 0.85
N PRO A 250 -13.66 -19.46 1.97
CA PRO A 250 -13.36 -18.85 3.27
C PRO A 250 -11.97 -18.19 3.31
N LYS A 251 -11.93 -16.85 3.43
CA LYS A 251 -10.72 -16.01 3.30
C LYS A 251 -9.53 -16.50 4.12
N VAL A 252 -9.78 -16.84 5.38
CA VAL A 252 -8.72 -17.32 6.29
C VAL A 252 -8.02 -18.57 5.74
N ARG A 253 -8.78 -19.61 5.32
CA ARG A 253 -8.19 -20.83 4.75
C ARG A 253 -7.45 -20.56 3.44
N THR A 254 -8.03 -19.72 2.59
CA THR A 254 -7.41 -19.31 1.32
C THR A 254 -6.10 -18.58 1.59
N GLY A 255 -6.08 -17.62 2.52
CA GLY A 255 -4.88 -16.88 2.91
C GLY A 255 -3.81 -17.78 3.54
N GLN A 256 -4.20 -18.69 4.42
CA GLN A 256 -3.28 -19.66 5.03
C GLN A 256 -2.61 -20.58 3.99
N ARG A 257 -3.37 -21.08 3.02
CA ARG A 257 -2.82 -21.89 1.90
C ARG A 257 -1.88 -21.07 1.03
N THR A 258 -2.26 -19.84 0.71
CA THR A 258 -1.41 -18.90 -0.05
C THR A 258 -0.10 -18.64 0.69
N MET A 259 -0.15 -18.42 2.00
CA MET A 259 1.03 -18.22 2.85
C MET A 259 1.97 -19.43 2.81
N VAL A 260 1.44 -20.63 2.89
CA VAL A 260 2.25 -21.87 2.80
C VAL A 260 2.89 -21.98 1.42
N TYR A 261 2.14 -21.77 0.32
CA TYR A 261 2.70 -21.84 -1.03
C TYR A 261 3.82 -20.81 -1.23
N MET A 262 3.62 -19.59 -0.77
CA MET A 262 4.61 -18.54 -0.87
C MET A 262 5.86 -18.86 -0.03
N ALA A 263 5.71 -19.22 1.23
CA ALA A 263 6.83 -19.53 2.12
C ALA A 263 7.66 -20.73 1.60
N MET A 264 7.00 -21.79 1.13
CA MET A 264 7.69 -22.95 0.57
C MET A 264 8.44 -22.59 -0.71
N SER A 265 7.79 -21.87 -1.65
CA SER A 265 8.44 -21.47 -2.91
C SER A 265 9.62 -20.53 -2.65
N LEU A 266 9.47 -19.55 -1.76
CA LEU A 266 10.55 -18.63 -1.41
C LEU A 266 11.72 -19.36 -0.73
N ALA A 267 11.45 -20.21 0.25
CA ALA A 267 12.50 -20.97 0.95
C ALA A 267 13.26 -21.91 0.00
N LEU A 268 12.54 -22.60 -0.91
CA LEU A 268 13.13 -23.51 -1.88
C LEU A 268 13.96 -22.75 -2.93
N VAL A 269 13.42 -21.64 -3.48
CA VAL A 269 14.13 -20.89 -4.52
C VAL A 269 15.33 -20.16 -3.94
N ALA A 270 15.16 -19.40 -2.85
CA ALA A 270 16.25 -18.64 -2.24
C ALA A 270 17.36 -19.55 -1.66
N GLY A 271 16.95 -20.59 -0.93
CA GLY A 271 17.90 -21.59 -0.40
C GLY A 271 18.58 -22.39 -1.50
N GLY A 272 17.82 -22.79 -2.54
CA GLY A 272 18.35 -23.52 -3.69
C GLY A 272 19.34 -22.71 -4.52
N ILE A 273 19.06 -21.42 -4.76
CA ILE A 273 19.98 -20.50 -5.46
C ILE A 273 21.28 -20.36 -4.67
N LEU A 274 21.22 -20.10 -3.35
CA LEU A 274 22.42 -20.03 -2.50
C LEU A 274 23.23 -21.33 -2.54
N PHE A 275 22.55 -22.48 -2.55
CA PHE A 275 23.22 -23.78 -2.66
C PHE A 275 23.85 -23.98 -4.05
N ALA A 276 23.17 -23.58 -5.11
CA ALA A 276 23.73 -23.61 -6.46
C ALA A 276 24.95 -22.66 -6.59
N TYR A 277 24.91 -21.47 -6.01
CA TYR A 277 26.08 -20.57 -5.97
C TYR A 277 27.27 -21.23 -5.27
N LEU A 278 27.03 -21.97 -4.18
CA LEU A 278 28.10 -22.71 -3.49
C LEU A 278 28.68 -23.82 -4.37
N LEU A 279 27.84 -24.62 -5.02
CA LEU A 279 28.28 -25.75 -5.85
C LEU A 279 29.10 -25.27 -7.05
N PHE A 280 28.68 -24.22 -7.73
CA PHE A 280 29.37 -23.64 -8.88
C PHE A 280 30.50 -22.66 -8.49
N ARG A 281 30.65 -22.35 -7.17
CA ARG A 281 31.59 -21.33 -6.66
C ARG A 281 31.46 -20.04 -7.48
N VAL A 282 30.25 -19.57 -7.63
CA VAL A 282 29.92 -18.41 -8.48
C VAL A 282 30.69 -17.19 -7.99
N GLN A 283 31.40 -16.52 -8.90
CA GLN A 283 32.12 -15.29 -8.61
C GLN A 283 31.43 -14.09 -9.22
N HIS A 284 31.57 -12.93 -8.57
CA HIS A 284 31.03 -11.69 -9.09
C HIS A 284 31.71 -11.27 -10.40
N VAL A 285 30.93 -11.09 -11.46
CA VAL A 285 31.37 -10.55 -12.74
C VAL A 285 30.78 -9.15 -12.89
N PRO A 286 31.59 -8.10 -13.09
CA PRO A 286 31.09 -6.74 -13.29
C PRO A 286 30.08 -6.68 -14.45
N GLY A 287 28.93 -6.06 -14.19
CA GLY A 287 27.86 -5.92 -15.18
C GLY A 287 26.92 -7.12 -15.31
N LYS A 288 27.13 -8.21 -14.55
CA LYS A 288 26.22 -9.37 -14.53
C LYS A 288 25.71 -9.65 -13.12
N THR A 289 24.46 -10.09 -13.03
CA THR A 289 23.91 -10.65 -11.78
C THR A 289 24.52 -12.02 -11.51
N LEU A 290 24.58 -12.43 -10.23
CA LEU A 290 25.05 -13.78 -9.90
C LEU A 290 24.15 -14.88 -10.49
N ASN A 291 22.85 -14.62 -10.62
CA ASN A 291 21.92 -15.52 -11.30
C ASN A 291 22.29 -15.68 -12.79
N ALA A 292 22.71 -14.61 -13.47
CA ALA A 292 23.16 -14.67 -14.85
C ALA A 292 24.44 -15.53 -14.95
N VAL A 293 25.43 -15.29 -14.07
CA VAL A 293 26.69 -16.07 -14.04
C VAL A 293 26.42 -17.54 -13.73
N LEU A 294 25.55 -17.83 -12.74
CA LEU A 294 25.13 -19.20 -12.43
C LEU A 294 24.49 -19.88 -13.63
N THR A 295 23.53 -19.21 -14.29
CA THR A 295 22.80 -19.78 -15.39
C THR A 295 23.69 -20.00 -16.62
N GLU A 296 24.63 -19.09 -16.89
CA GLU A 296 25.66 -19.27 -17.92
C GLU A 296 26.57 -20.45 -17.61
N SER A 297 27.01 -20.58 -16.37
CA SER A 297 27.88 -21.69 -15.92
C SER A 297 27.16 -23.04 -16.00
N PHE A 298 25.86 -23.07 -15.67
CA PHE A 298 25.02 -24.28 -15.75
C PHE A 298 24.73 -24.69 -17.19
N ALA A 299 24.25 -23.74 -18.02
CA ALA A 299 23.64 -24.06 -19.31
C ALA A 299 24.49 -23.67 -20.52
N GLY A 300 25.55 -22.88 -20.36
CA GLY A 300 26.31 -22.28 -21.47
C GLY A 300 26.87 -23.27 -22.49
N GLY A 301 27.12 -24.52 -22.08
CA GLY A 301 27.62 -25.59 -22.95
C GLY A 301 26.55 -26.51 -23.57
N PHE A 302 25.26 -26.31 -23.27
CA PHE A 302 24.22 -27.25 -23.70
C PHE A 302 23.83 -27.05 -25.17
N THR A 303 24.18 -28.03 -25.98
CA THR A 303 23.76 -28.14 -27.39
C THR A 303 23.05 -29.47 -27.61
N VAL A 304 21.87 -29.46 -28.22
CA VAL A 304 21.11 -30.66 -28.60
C VAL A 304 20.79 -30.59 -30.07
N ALA A 305 21.21 -31.62 -30.82
CA ALA A 305 21.06 -31.69 -32.27
C ALA A 305 21.59 -30.44 -33.00
N GLY A 306 22.69 -29.85 -32.53
CA GLY A 306 23.30 -28.64 -33.11
C GLY A 306 22.60 -27.32 -32.77
N LEU A 307 21.51 -27.35 -31.99
CA LEU A 307 20.81 -26.17 -31.54
C LEU A 307 21.38 -25.70 -30.17
N PRO A 308 21.66 -24.39 -29.98
CA PRO A 308 22.17 -23.84 -28.73
C PRO A 308 21.07 -23.69 -27.66
N LEU A 309 20.56 -24.83 -27.15
CA LEU A 309 19.47 -24.82 -26.17
C LEU A 309 19.88 -24.16 -24.87
N GLY A 310 21.16 -24.19 -24.52
CA GLY A 310 21.71 -23.51 -23.36
C GLY A 310 21.48 -21.98 -23.41
N SER A 311 21.76 -21.38 -24.58
CA SER A 311 21.51 -19.94 -24.77
C SER A 311 20.02 -19.60 -24.61
N ALA A 312 19.13 -20.42 -25.18
CA ALA A 312 17.69 -20.23 -25.06
C ALA A 312 17.24 -20.31 -23.56
N PHE A 313 17.80 -21.26 -22.81
CA PHE A 313 17.52 -21.40 -21.38
C PHE A 313 17.99 -20.17 -20.58
N ILE A 314 19.19 -19.64 -20.84
CA ILE A 314 19.71 -18.42 -20.22
C ILE A 314 18.73 -17.25 -20.44
N TRP A 315 18.28 -17.05 -21.70
CA TRP A 315 17.30 -16.02 -22.01
C TRP A 315 15.97 -16.23 -21.25
N ILE A 316 15.46 -17.45 -21.19
CA ILE A 316 14.20 -17.78 -20.48
C ILE A 316 14.33 -17.45 -18.99
N VAL A 317 15.42 -17.85 -18.34
CA VAL A 317 15.65 -17.58 -16.91
C VAL A 317 15.68 -16.08 -16.66
N LEU A 318 16.56 -15.33 -17.31
CA LEU A 318 16.80 -13.92 -17.01
C LEU A 318 15.62 -13.02 -17.45
N VAL A 319 14.97 -13.33 -18.58
CA VAL A 319 13.77 -12.57 -18.99
C VAL A 319 12.59 -12.85 -18.08
N SER A 320 12.39 -14.11 -17.64
CA SER A 320 11.33 -14.42 -16.67
C SER A 320 11.58 -13.81 -15.29
N GLU A 321 12.84 -13.74 -14.86
CA GLU A 321 13.26 -13.06 -13.65
C GLU A 321 12.96 -11.56 -13.74
N ALA A 322 13.39 -10.89 -14.80
CA ALA A 322 13.10 -9.48 -15.03
C ALA A 322 11.58 -9.20 -15.08
N ALA A 323 10.83 -10.04 -15.81
CA ALA A 323 9.38 -9.89 -15.91
C ALA A 323 8.71 -10.06 -14.54
N LEU A 324 9.12 -11.04 -13.71
CA LEU A 324 8.60 -11.21 -12.35
C LEU A 324 8.92 -10.02 -11.47
N LEU A 325 10.11 -9.45 -11.58
CA LEU A 325 10.53 -8.26 -10.82
C LEU A 325 9.70 -7.03 -11.21
N PHE A 326 9.38 -6.82 -12.48
CA PHE A 326 8.45 -5.75 -12.89
C PHE A 326 7.02 -5.97 -12.33
N VAL A 327 6.57 -7.23 -12.24
CA VAL A 327 5.31 -7.58 -11.58
C VAL A 327 5.36 -7.29 -10.08
N ALA A 328 6.48 -7.56 -9.42
CA ALA A 328 6.68 -7.24 -8.01
C ALA A 328 6.64 -5.72 -7.74
N ALA A 329 7.24 -4.92 -8.63
CA ALA A 329 7.09 -3.45 -8.55
C ALA A 329 5.63 -3.01 -8.62
N GLN A 330 4.79 -3.70 -9.41
CA GLN A 330 3.34 -3.45 -9.46
C GLN A 330 2.66 -3.70 -8.12
N ALA A 331 3.09 -4.73 -7.35
CA ALA A 331 2.55 -4.98 -6.01
C ALA A 331 2.77 -3.78 -5.07
N GLY A 332 3.93 -3.12 -5.14
CA GLY A 332 4.21 -1.90 -4.39
C GLY A 332 3.25 -0.74 -4.74
N PHE A 333 2.92 -0.57 -6.03
CA PHE A 333 1.94 0.42 -6.49
C PHE A 333 0.51 0.13 -6.06
N ILE A 334 0.18 -1.11 -5.76
CA ILE A 334 -1.15 -1.50 -5.26
C ILE A 334 -1.21 -1.37 -3.73
N ALA A 335 -0.20 -1.87 -3.04
CA ALA A 335 -0.20 -1.97 -1.58
C ALA A 335 0.16 -0.63 -0.90
N GLY A 336 1.16 0.11 -1.40
CA GLY A 336 1.58 1.38 -0.83
C GLY A 336 0.45 2.42 -0.73
N PRO A 337 -0.27 2.72 -1.82
CA PRO A 337 -1.42 3.63 -1.77
C PRO A 337 -2.54 3.16 -0.83
N ARG A 338 -2.74 1.86 -0.63
CA ARG A 338 -3.72 1.33 0.35
C ARG A 338 -3.31 1.61 1.79
N VAL A 339 -2.03 1.44 2.11
CA VAL A 339 -1.52 1.79 3.45
C VAL A 339 -1.69 3.29 3.69
N MET A 340 -1.37 4.12 2.69
CA MET A 340 -1.60 5.56 2.76
C MET A 340 -3.08 5.92 2.92
N ALA A 341 -3.99 5.22 2.22
CA ALA A 341 -5.42 5.42 2.38
C ALA A 341 -5.89 5.10 3.80
N ASN A 342 -5.39 4.03 4.41
CA ASN A 342 -5.67 3.70 5.81
C ASN A 342 -5.11 4.78 6.77
N MET A 343 -3.89 5.28 6.51
CA MET A 343 -3.31 6.40 7.28
C MET A 343 -4.15 7.68 7.14
N ALA A 344 -4.72 7.94 5.96
CA ALA A 344 -5.59 9.08 5.70
C ALA A 344 -6.94 8.95 6.41
N ALA A 345 -7.52 7.75 6.44
CA ALA A 345 -8.74 7.45 7.19
C ALA A 345 -8.53 7.68 8.70
N ASP A 346 -7.33 7.37 9.20
CA ASP A 346 -6.92 7.63 10.59
C ASP A 346 -6.42 9.07 10.82
N SER A 347 -6.52 9.96 9.84
CA SER A 347 -6.09 11.37 9.92
C SER A 347 -4.58 11.58 10.18
N TRP A 348 -3.73 10.62 9.82
CA TRP A 348 -2.27 10.76 9.88
C TRP A 348 -1.69 11.52 8.69
N ILE A 349 -2.34 11.44 7.53
CA ILE A 349 -1.98 12.16 6.31
C ILE A 349 -3.24 12.82 5.71
N PRO A 350 -3.10 13.70 4.72
CA PRO A 350 -4.25 14.38 4.12
C PRO A 350 -5.32 13.40 3.60
N ARG A 351 -6.58 13.68 3.88
CA ARG A 351 -7.74 12.84 3.49
C ARG A 351 -7.84 12.57 1.99
N ARG A 352 -7.18 13.38 1.15
CA ARG A 352 -7.12 13.16 -0.32
C ARG A 352 -6.50 11.81 -0.69
N PHE A 353 -5.65 11.24 0.17
CA PHE A 353 -5.05 9.93 -0.07
C PHE A 353 -6.01 8.75 0.10
N SER A 354 -7.16 8.95 0.76
CA SER A 354 -8.24 7.94 0.83
C SER A 354 -9.22 8.03 -0.33
N SER A 355 -9.19 9.12 -1.13
CA SER A 355 -10.13 9.31 -2.24
C SER A 355 -9.82 8.37 -3.41
N LEU A 356 -10.89 7.83 -4.01
CA LEU A 356 -10.85 7.08 -5.25
C LEU A 356 -11.15 8.01 -6.43
N SER A 357 -10.50 7.75 -7.56
CA SER A 357 -10.82 8.38 -8.84
C SER A 357 -12.03 7.72 -9.51
N GLU A 358 -12.52 8.27 -10.60
CA GLU A 358 -13.58 7.66 -11.43
C GLU A 358 -13.20 6.26 -11.97
N SER A 359 -11.91 5.95 -12.13
CA SER A 359 -11.39 4.64 -12.49
C SER A 359 -11.18 3.70 -11.29
N LEU A 360 -11.60 4.12 -10.08
CA LEU A 360 -11.43 3.42 -8.80
C LEU A 360 -9.95 3.19 -8.42
N THR A 361 -9.10 4.16 -8.71
CA THR A 361 -7.68 4.16 -8.35
C THR A 361 -7.35 5.26 -7.34
N MET A 362 -6.33 5.03 -6.52
CA MET A 362 -5.82 5.98 -5.53
C MET A 362 -4.76 6.89 -6.16
N HIS A 363 -5.15 7.81 -7.05
CA HIS A 363 -4.24 8.62 -7.86
C HIS A 363 -3.17 9.35 -7.04
N TYR A 364 -3.55 9.99 -5.92
CA TYR A 364 -2.61 10.72 -5.06
C TYR A 364 -1.56 9.78 -4.46
N GLY A 365 -1.98 8.58 -4.03
CA GLY A 365 -1.07 7.57 -3.53
C GLY A 365 -0.11 7.07 -4.61
N VAL A 366 -0.62 6.73 -5.80
CA VAL A 366 0.20 6.27 -6.94
C VAL A 366 1.23 7.34 -7.33
N LEU A 367 0.83 8.61 -7.47
CA LEU A 367 1.75 9.70 -7.81
C LEU A 367 2.82 9.89 -6.74
N MET A 368 2.46 9.86 -5.45
CA MET A 368 3.43 9.99 -4.38
C MET A 368 4.43 8.83 -4.36
N MET A 369 3.95 7.59 -4.52
CA MET A 369 4.83 6.43 -4.63
C MET A 369 5.79 6.55 -5.82
N SER A 370 5.29 7.01 -6.97
CA SER A 370 6.10 7.22 -8.18
C SER A 370 7.19 8.27 -7.96
N VAL A 371 6.84 9.43 -7.43
CA VAL A 371 7.80 10.51 -7.16
C VAL A 371 8.85 10.04 -6.16
N ALA A 372 8.44 9.39 -5.08
CA ALA A 372 9.36 8.86 -4.08
C ALA A 372 10.29 7.80 -4.67
N ALA A 373 9.78 6.89 -5.52
CA ALA A 373 10.59 5.88 -6.21
C ALA A 373 11.58 6.52 -7.20
N VAL A 374 11.18 7.54 -7.98
CA VAL A 374 12.09 8.31 -8.84
C VAL A 374 13.23 8.91 -8.03
N LEU A 375 12.92 9.61 -6.93
CA LEU A 375 13.93 10.23 -6.06
C LEU A 375 14.88 9.18 -5.48
N THR A 376 14.37 8.03 -5.06
CA THR A 376 15.15 6.91 -4.54
C THR A 376 16.09 6.32 -5.60
N ILE A 377 15.58 6.09 -6.83
CA ILE A 377 16.37 5.58 -7.95
C ILE A 377 17.47 6.59 -8.33
N LEU A 378 17.15 7.88 -8.39
CA LEU A 378 18.14 8.91 -8.70
C LEU A 378 19.20 9.02 -7.60
N TYR A 379 18.82 8.93 -6.32
CA TYR A 379 19.74 8.95 -5.19
C TYR A 379 20.70 7.76 -5.19
N THR A 380 20.19 6.56 -5.51
CA THR A 380 20.98 5.32 -5.50
C THR A 380 21.69 5.03 -6.83
N GLY A 381 21.42 5.82 -7.88
CA GLY A 381 21.89 5.53 -9.25
C GLY A 381 21.32 4.21 -9.81
N GLY A 382 20.24 3.67 -9.23
CA GLY A 382 19.70 2.36 -9.58
C GLY A 382 20.57 1.18 -9.12
N SER A 383 21.41 1.37 -8.11
CA SER A 383 22.24 0.31 -7.52
C SER A 383 21.40 -0.57 -6.60
N VAL A 384 21.26 -1.87 -6.95
CA VAL A 384 20.52 -2.85 -6.15
C VAL A 384 21.14 -3.01 -4.77
N GLY A 385 22.47 -3.08 -4.64
CA GLY A 385 23.14 -3.19 -3.35
C GLY A 385 22.81 -2.03 -2.40
N THR A 386 22.80 -0.78 -2.90
CA THR A 386 22.42 0.40 -2.10
C THR A 386 20.95 0.35 -1.70
N LEU A 387 20.06 -0.07 -2.61
CA LEU A 387 18.63 -0.22 -2.35
C LEU A 387 18.37 -1.29 -1.28
N VAL A 388 19.07 -2.43 -1.30
CA VAL A 388 18.97 -3.50 -0.28
C VAL A 388 19.40 -2.99 1.10
N VAL A 389 20.42 -2.12 1.16
CA VAL A 389 20.83 -1.49 2.42
C VAL A 389 19.67 -0.71 3.05
N MET A 390 18.98 0.09 2.24
CA MET A 390 17.87 0.93 2.70
C MET A 390 16.62 0.12 3.06
N TYR A 391 16.34 -0.92 2.31
CA TYR A 391 15.11 -1.68 2.31
C TYR A 391 14.90 -2.50 3.59
N SER A 392 15.89 -3.30 3.97
CA SER A 392 15.75 -4.30 5.05
C SER A 392 15.46 -3.71 6.42
N ILE A 393 15.84 -2.47 6.71
CA ILE A 393 15.58 -1.83 8.00
C ILE A 393 14.06 -1.67 8.25
N ASN A 394 13.33 -1.12 7.27
CA ASN A 394 11.89 -0.86 7.41
C ASN A 394 11.06 -2.14 7.47
N VAL A 395 11.44 -3.16 6.71
CA VAL A 395 10.82 -4.49 6.76
C VAL A 395 10.88 -5.06 8.18
N PHE A 396 12.07 -5.08 8.78
CA PHE A 396 12.23 -5.64 10.13
C PHE A 396 11.65 -4.76 11.23
N ILE A 397 11.50 -3.43 11.04
CA ILE A 397 10.68 -2.59 11.93
C ILE A 397 9.23 -3.10 11.91
N THR A 398 8.66 -3.29 10.73
CA THR A 398 7.26 -3.73 10.58
C THR A 398 7.04 -5.13 11.13
N PHE A 399 7.92 -6.09 10.82
CA PHE A 399 7.83 -7.45 11.34
C PHE A 399 7.97 -7.49 12.87
N SER A 400 8.95 -6.79 13.43
CA SER A 400 9.15 -6.73 14.88
C SER A 400 7.92 -6.19 15.60
N LEU A 401 7.32 -5.10 15.10
CA LEU A 401 6.11 -4.51 15.70
C LEU A 401 4.90 -5.44 15.58
N SER A 402 4.77 -6.15 14.47
CA SER A 402 3.68 -7.12 14.26
C SER A 402 3.81 -8.30 15.22
N GLU A 403 5.00 -8.91 15.30
CA GLU A 403 5.26 -10.06 16.17
C GLU A 403 5.12 -9.69 17.66
N ILE A 404 5.67 -8.55 18.10
CA ILE A 404 5.50 -8.04 19.47
C ILE A 404 4.02 -7.77 19.78
N GLY A 405 3.28 -7.20 18.84
CA GLY A 405 1.83 -7.01 18.95
C GLY A 405 1.13 -8.34 19.20
N MET A 406 1.48 -9.36 18.43
CA MET A 406 0.88 -10.69 18.58
C MET A 406 1.28 -11.42 19.87
N VAL A 407 2.49 -11.20 20.39
CA VAL A 407 2.84 -11.65 21.76
C VAL A 407 1.86 -11.06 22.76
N ARG A 408 1.64 -9.72 22.70
CA ARG A 408 0.68 -9.06 23.59
C ARG A 408 -0.75 -9.57 23.40
N TYR A 409 -1.18 -9.80 22.16
CA TYR A 409 -2.48 -10.40 21.85
C TYR A 409 -2.65 -11.78 22.51
N THR A 410 -1.66 -12.66 22.34
CA THR A 410 -1.67 -14.01 22.87
C THR A 410 -1.74 -14.03 24.39
N LEU A 411 -0.93 -13.19 25.05
CA LEU A 411 -0.93 -13.04 26.51
C LEU A 411 -2.26 -12.51 27.06
N LYS A 412 -2.93 -11.62 26.31
CA LYS A 412 -4.16 -10.96 26.77
C LYS A 412 -5.43 -11.75 26.46
N TYR A 413 -5.52 -12.37 25.27
CA TYR A 413 -6.78 -12.92 24.75
C TYR A 413 -6.80 -14.43 24.57
N LEU A 414 -5.63 -15.09 24.54
CA LEU A 414 -5.55 -16.55 24.35
C LEU A 414 -5.19 -17.31 25.63
N LYS A 415 -4.91 -16.61 26.74
CA LYS A 415 -4.58 -17.25 28.01
C LYS A 415 -5.69 -18.21 28.43
N GLY A 416 -5.33 -19.50 28.66
CA GLY A 416 -6.28 -20.58 28.99
C GLY A 416 -6.90 -21.29 27.79
N LYS A 417 -6.59 -20.89 26.54
CA LYS A 417 -7.01 -21.60 25.32
C LYS A 417 -5.96 -22.64 24.90
N PRO A 418 -6.35 -23.72 24.20
CA PRO A 418 -5.43 -24.80 23.79
C PRO A 418 -4.30 -24.30 22.87
N GLU A 419 -4.53 -23.22 22.12
CA GLU A 419 -3.53 -22.65 21.20
C GLU A 419 -2.48 -21.75 21.89
N PHE A 420 -2.68 -21.39 23.16
CA PHE A 420 -1.89 -20.38 23.89
C PHE A 420 -0.39 -20.65 23.83
N THR A 421 0.06 -21.84 24.23
CA THR A 421 1.49 -22.17 24.34
C THR A 421 2.17 -22.18 22.98
N ARG A 422 1.50 -22.75 21.96
CA ARG A 422 2.03 -22.83 20.60
C ARG A 422 2.15 -21.44 19.98
N ASP A 423 1.07 -20.64 20.03
CA ASP A 423 1.04 -19.33 19.41
C ASP A 423 1.99 -18.36 20.15
N LEU A 424 2.08 -18.46 21.49
CA LEU A 424 3.06 -17.71 22.26
C LEU A 424 4.50 -18.04 21.85
N ALA A 425 4.83 -19.33 21.69
CA ALA A 425 6.16 -19.76 21.28
C ALA A 425 6.52 -19.21 19.88
N ILE A 426 5.60 -19.31 18.91
CA ILE A 426 5.80 -18.79 17.55
C ILE A 426 6.08 -17.28 17.59
N PHE A 427 5.24 -16.50 18.25
CA PHE A 427 5.36 -15.05 18.28
C PHE A 427 6.54 -14.54 19.12
N VAL A 428 6.90 -15.23 20.20
CA VAL A 428 8.11 -14.89 20.98
C VAL A 428 9.37 -15.18 20.18
N VAL A 429 9.48 -16.34 19.54
CA VAL A 429 10.62 -16.68 18.69
C VAL A 429 10.68 -15.74 17.49
N GLY A 430 9.54 -15.47 16.84
CA GLY A 430 9.45 -14.53 15.72
C GLY A 430 9.87 -13.11 16.12
N SER A 431 9.38 -12.59 17.25
CA SER A 431 9.73 -11.24 17.71
C SER A 431 11.22 -11.13 18.09
N LEU A 432 11.77 -12.11 18.79
CA LEU A 432 13.20 -12.13 19.13
C LEU A 432 14.08 -12.18 17.88
N LEU A 433 13.70 -13.03 16.90
CA LEU A 433 14.41 -13.12 15.63
C LEU A 433 14.35 -11.81 14.84
N CYS A 434 13.15 -11.23 14.67
CA CYS A 434 12.98 -9.99 13.91
C CYS A 434 13.71 -8.80 14.57
N VAL A 435 13.63 -8.68 15.89
CA VAL A 435 14.37 -7.63 16.64
C VAL A 435 15.89 -7.86 16.54
N PHE A 436 16.37 -9.09 16.65
CA PHE A 436 17.77 -9.41 16.49
C PHE A 436 18.28 -9.01 15.10
N ILE A 437 17.56 -9.40 14.03
CA ILE A 437 17.92 -9.05 12.66
C ILE A 437 17.88 -7.53 12.47
N LEU A 438 16.87 -6.85 13.01
CA LEU A 438 16.76 -5.39 12.96
C LEU A 438 17.99 -4.72 13.56
N VAL A 439 18.39 -5.13 14.76
CA VAL A 439 19.56 -4.60 15.45
C VAL A 439 20.83 -4.84 14.62
N VAL A 440 21.06 -6.08 14.17
CA VAL A 440 22.22 -6.42 13.32
C VAL A 440 22.21 -5.58 12.04
N THR A 441 21.04 -5.46 11.38
CA THR A 441 20.90 -4.71 10.13
C THR A 441 21.19 -3.22 10.32
N ILE A 442 20.70 -2.62 11.41
CA ILE A 442 21.02 -1.22 11.72
C ILE A 442 22.51 -1.04 11.93
N PHE A 443 23.17 -1.90 12.73
CA PHE A 443 24.59 -1.81 12.99
C PHE A 443 25.44 -1.95 11.72
N GLU A 444 25.20 -3.01 10.95
CA GLU A 444 26.00 -3.34 9.75
C GLU A 444 25.79 -2.34 8.61
N LYS A 445 24.56 -1.82 8.45
CA LYS A 445 24.18 -0.97 7.31
C LYS A 445 24.21 0.52 7.62
N PHE A 446 24.36 0.92 8.88
CA PHE A 446 24.31 2.34 9.27
C PHE A 446 25.29 3.19 8.47
N ALA A 447 26.57 2.82 8.47
CA ALA A 447 27.63 3.54 7.76
C ALA A 447 27.53 3.42 6.22
N GLN A 448 26.78 2.43 5.71
CA GLN A 448 26.60 2.20 4.27
C GLN A 448 25.39 2.97 3.68
N GLY A 449 24.78 3.86 4.46
CA GLY A 449 23.61 4.65 4.04
C GLY A 449 22.28 4.24 4.71
N GLY A 450 22.26 3.21 5.55
CA GLY A 450 21.07 2.79 6.29
C GLY A 450 20.50 3.86 7.21
N TRP A 451 21.33 4.79 7.71
CA TRP A 451 20.89 5.95 8.48
C TRP A 451 19.91 6.85 7.72
N VAL A 452 20.03 6.93 6.38
CA VAL A 452 19.10 7.71 5.54
C VAL A 452 17.68 7.20 5.69
N THR A 453 17.50 5.88 5.66
CA THR A 453 16.19 5.24 5.84
C THR A 453 15.58 5.55 7.20
N LEU A 454 16.37 5.50 8.26
CA LEU A 454 15.91 5.85 9.60
C LEU A 454 15.49 7.32 9.70
N VAL A 455 16.29 8.23 9.10
CA VAL A 455 15.97 9.67 9.07
C VAL A 455 14.68 9.92 8.26
N VAL A 456 14.54 9.33 7.09
CA VAL A 456 13.33 9.48 6.25
C VAL A 456 12.10 8.92 6.96
N THR A 457 12.22 7.75 7.62
CA THR A 457 11.12 7.16 8.39
C THR A 457 10.74 8.05 9.58
N ALA A 458 11.71 8.54 10.33
CA ALA A 458 11.47 9.46 11.45
C ALA A 458 10.86 10.78 11.00
N ALA A 459 11.33 11.34 9.88
CA ALA A 459 10.76 12.56 9.28
C ALA A 459 9.31 12.37 8.85
N LEU A 460 8.99 11.22 8.23
CA LEU A 460 7.60 10.89 7.84
C LEU A 460 6.71 10.74 9.08
N VAL A 461 7.18 10.06 10.13
CA VAL A 461 6.44 9.95 11.40
C VAL A 461 6.20 11.32 12.01
N ALA A 462 7.22 12.18 12.08
CA ALA A 462 7.10 13.54 12.61
C ALA A 462 6.11 14.37 11.80
N PHE A 463 6.15 14.28 10.48
CA PHE A 463 5.21 14.94 9.58
C PHE A 463 3.76 14.47 9.80
N CYS A 464 3.54 13.16 9.96
CA CYS A 464 2.22 12.61 10.26
C CYS A 464 1.69 13.06 11.63
N LEU A 465 2.55 13.10 12.67
CA LEU A 465 2.18 13.63 13.98
C LEU A 465 1.77 15.10 13.92
N TRP A 466 2.48 15.90 13.12
CA TRP A 466 2.15 17.29 12.89
C TRP A 466 0.80 17.47 12.20
N ILE A 467 0.50 16.67 11.15
CA ILE A 467 -0.82 16.67 10.48
C ILE A 467 -1.92 16.26 11.45
N ARG A 468 -1.70 15.22 12.27
CA ARG A 468 -2.68 14.74 13.25
C ARG A 468 -3.01 15.82 14.28
N SER A 469 -2.01 16.50 14.80
CA SER A 469 -2.20 17.61 15.75
C SER A 469 -3.11 18.70 15.18
N HIS A 470 -2.94 19.02 13.88
CA HIS A 470 -3.81 19.97 13.20
C HIS A 470 -5.26 19.45 13.08
N TYR A 471 -5.46 18.19 12.66
CA TYR A 471 -6.81 17.63 12.57
C TYR A 471 -7.51 17.52 13.93
N ASP A 472 -6.78 17.17 14.99
CA ASP A 472 -7.33 17.10 16.34
C ASP A 472 -7.77 18.47 16.83
N HIS A 473 -6.99 19.53 16.54
CA HIS A 473 -7.36 20.92 16.85
C HIS A 473 -8.64 21.33 16.13
N VAL A 474 -8.71 21.13 14.80
CA VAL A 474 -9.92 21.45 14.01
C VAL A 474 -11.13 20.62 14.46
N SER A 475 -10.93 19.34 14.76
CA SER A 475 -12.01 18.47 15.25
C SER A 475 -12.56 18.95 16.60
N SER A 476 -11.72 19.45 17.49
CA SER A 476 -12.16 20.00 18.78
C SER A 476 -13.03 21.25 18.61
N GLN A 477 -12.65 22.12 17.67
CA GLN A 477 -13.43 23.31 17.32
C GLN A 477 -14.79 22.94 16.70
N LEU A 478 -14.82 21.95 15.80
CA LEU A 478 -16.07 21.48 15.20
C LEU A 478 -17.02 20.81 16.21
N LYS A 479 -16.49 20.17 17.25
CA LYS A 479 -17.32 19.60 18.33
C LYS A 479 -18.15 20.67 19.06
N SER A 480 -17.60 21.86 19.25
CA SER A 480 -18.33 22.97 19.89
C SER A 480 -19.53 23.42 19.05
N LEU A 481 -19.39 23.49 17.73
CA LEU A 481 -20.53 23.77 16.82
C LEU A 481 -21.61 22.68 16.84
N ASN A 482 -21.20 21.42 17.02
CA ASN A 482 -22.14 20.31 17.05
C ASN A 482 -22.88 20.18 18.41
N THR A 483 -22.44 20.84 19.48
CA THR A 483 -23.21 20.86 20.74
C THR A 483 -24.57 21.55 20.58
N ILE A 484 -24.66 22.53 19.70
CA ILE A 484 -25.93 23.22 19.39
C ILE A 484 -26.99 22.25 18.83
N LEU A 485 -26.55 21.19 18.13
CA LEU A 485 -27.47 20.18 17.60
C LEU A 485 -28.17 19.36 18.69
N LYS A 486 -27.57 19.27 19.90
CA LYS A 486 -28.16 18.54 21.04
C LYS A 486 -29.28 19.32 21.71
N ASP A 487 -29.21 20.64 21.64
CA ASP A 487 -30.16 21.55 22.31
C ASP A 487 -31.31 21.97 21.36
N MET A 488 -31.31 21.49 20.12
CA MET A 488 -32.42 21.76 19.20
C MET A 488 -33.68 21.04 19.63
N PRO A 489 -34.83 21.75 19.71
CA PRO A 489 -36.10 21.11 20.00
C PRO A 489 -36.42 20.06 18.95
N GLN A 490 -36.82 18.86 19.40
CA GLN A 490 -37.42 17.86 18.51
C GLN A 490 -38.73 18.42 18.03
N VAL A 491 -38.74 18.92 16.81
CA VAL A 491 -39.96 19.54 16.22
C VAL A 491 -40.90 18.41 15.81
N GLU A 492 -42.11 18.41 16.40
CA GLU A 492 -43.15 17.46 16.02
C GLU A 492 -43.53 17.60 14.54
N TRP A 493 -43.57 16.49 13.85
CA TRP A 493 -43.79 16.38 12.42
C TRP A 493 -45.19 16.84 12.01
N LYS A 494 -45.30 17.86 11.16
CA LYS A 494 -46.52 18.10 10.41
C LYS A 494 -46.61 17.10 9.25
N GLN A 495 -47.55 16.18 9.31
CA GLN A 495 -47.69 15.02 8.42
C GLN A 495 -48.00 15.32 6.94
N ASN A 496 -48.20 16.58 6.51
CA ASN A 496 -48.49 16.92 5.13
C ASN A 496 -47.46 17.88 4.54
N PRO A 497 -46.39 17.37 3.86
CA PRO A 497 -45.48 18.23 3.15
C PRO A 497 -46.23 18.88 1.96
N LYS A 498 -46.25 20.23 1.92
CA LYS A 498 -46.70 20.94 0.74
C LYS A 498 -45.75 20.63 -0.42
N PRO A 499 -46.26 20.31 -1.62
CA PRO A 499 -45.39 20.09 -2.78
C PRO A 499 -44.58 21.36 -3.11
N LEU A 500 -43.36 21.17 -3.58
CA LEU A 500 -42.50 22.27 -4.00
C LEU A 500 -43.07 22.97 -5.22
N ASP A 501 -43.21 24.29 -5.15
CA ASP A 501 -43.61 25.11 -6.29
C ASP A 501 -42.38 25.48 -7.14
N LYS A 502 -42.27 24.87 -8.33
CA LYS A 502 -41.12 25.03 -9.23
C LYS A 502 -40.96 26.47 -9.80
N SER A 503 -42.00 27.28 -9.67
CA SER A 503 -41.97 28.68 -10.13
C SER A 503 -41.44 29.66 -9.08
N LYS A 504 -41.37 29.24 -7.82
CA LYS A 504 -40.96 30.07 -6.67
C LYS A 504 -39.43 30.05 -6.45
N PRO A 505 -38.91 31.13 -5.83
CA PRO A 505 -37.48 31.18 -5.44
C PRO A 505 -37.10 29.99 -4.55
N THR A 506 -36.02 29.32 -4.95
CA THR A 506 -35.56 28.08 -4.33
C THR A 506 -34.11 28.25 -3.84
N ALA A 507 -33.89 28.00 -2.55
CA ALA A 507 -32.55 27.90 -1.98
C ALA A 507 -32.09 26.43 -2.05
N VAL A 508 -30.93 26.19 -2.61
CA VAL A 508 -30.29 24.87 -2.66
C VAL A 508 -29.06 24.86 -1.76
N LEU A 509 -29.10 24.11 -0.66
CA LEU A 509 -27.98 24.03 0.30
C LEU A 509 -27.22 22.73 0.11
N LEU A 510 -25.93 22.85 -0.23
CA LEU A 510 -25.01 21.72 -0.29
C LEU A 510 -24.55 21.38 1.12
N VAL A 511 -24.74 20.10 1.51
CA VAL A 511 -24.39 19.59 2.84
C VAL A 511 -23.61 18.27 2.71
N GLY A 512 -22.67 18.01 3.63
CA GLY A 512 -21.91 16.74 3.66
C GLY A 512 -22.62 15.68 4.50
N GLY A 513 -22.95 16.00 5.74
CA GLY A 513 -23.69 15.17 6.70
C GLY A 513 -24.51 16.08 7.59
N TYR A 514 -25.27 15.53 8.53
CA TYR A 514 -26.00 16.35 9.49
C TYR A 514 -25.03 16.94 10.53
N THR A 515 -24.66 18.20 10.33
CA THR A 515 -23.60 18.88 11.09
C THR A 515 -24.01 20.29 11.49
N GLY A 516 -23.37 20.83 12.54
CA GLY A 516 -23.57 22.21 12.97
C GLY A 516 -23.33 23.23 11.83
N ILE A 517 -22.35 22.98 10.95
CA ILE A 517 -22.08 23.85 9.79
C ILE A 517 -23.30 23.94 8.87
N GLY A 518 -23.92 22.81 8.54
CA GLY A 518 -25.09 22.80 7.66
C GLY A 518 -26.31 23.45 8.30
N VAL A 519 -26.53 23.22 9.60
CA VAL A 519 -27.64 23.85 10.34
C VAL A 519 -27.43 25.35 10.47
N HIS A 520 -26.23 25.80 10.83
CA HIS A 520 -25.89 27.22 10.83
C HIS A 520 -26.05 27.87 9.46
N SER A 521 -25.67 27.16 8.38
CA SER A 521 -25.88 27.66 7.01
C SER A 521 -27.37 27.84 6.71
N LEU A 522 -28.22 26.88 7.07
CA LEU A 522 -29.68 26.98 6.89
C LEU A 522 -30.26 28.18 7.64
N LEU A 523 -29.91 28.33 8.93
CA LEU A 523 -30.38 29.44 9.77
C LEU A 523 -29.84 30.80 9.27
N THR A 524 -28.60 30.84 8.77
CA THR A 524 -28.02 32.06 8.19
C THR A 524 -28.76 32.46 6.91
N ILE A 525 -29.10 31.53 6.04
CA ILE A 525 -29.91 31.82 4.84
C ILE A 525 -31.25 32.43 5.23
N GLN A 526 -31.96 31.83 6.19
CA GLN A 526 -33.24 32.29 6.66
C GLN A 526 -33.18 33.69 7.30
N ARG A 527 -32.10 33.96 8.10
CA ARG A 527 -31.88 35.25 8.77
C ARG A 527 -31.47 36.35 7.80
N THR A 528 -30.64 36.04 6.79
CA THR A 528 -30.10 37.01 5.84
C THR A 528 -31.10 37.34 4.73
N PHE A 529 -31.93 36.36 4.34
CA PHE A 529 -32.90 36.49 3.26
C PHE A 529 -34.34 36.13 3.75
N PRO A 530 -34.90 36.88 4.70
CA PRO A 530 -36.19 36.55 5.31
C PRO A 530 -37.29 36.50 4.26
N ASN A 531 -38.06 35.42 4.23
CA ASN A 531 -39.21 35.20 3.34
C ASN A 531 -38.91 35.23 1.81
N LEU A 532 -37.67 35.28 1.40
CA LEU A 532 -37.30 35.28 -0.02
C LEU A 532 -37.48 33.89 -0.64
N PHE A 533 -36.98 32.83 0.04
CA PHE A 533 -37.05 31.48 -0.47
C PHE A 533 -38.23 30.72 0.08
N THR A 534 -39.07 30.22 -0.84
CA THR A 534 -40.23 29.40 -0.50
C THR A 534 -39.89 27.93 -0.43
N ASN A 535 -38.94 27.50 -1.26
CA ASN A 535 -38.47 26.12 -1.32
C ASN A 535 -37.02 26.02 -0.83
N PHE A 536 -36.72 24.93 -0.13
CA PHE A 536 -35.36 24.54 0.27
C PHE A 536 -35.05 23.14 -0.26
N ILE A 537 -33.92 22.98 -0.95
CA ILE A 537 -33.47 21.68 -1.45
C ILE A 537 -32.10 21.40 -0.84
N PHE A 538 -31.99 20.30 -0.14
CA PHE A 538 -30.71 19.83 0.41
C PHE A 538 -30.05 18.89 -0.59
N VAL A 539 -28.79 19.18 -0.94
CA VAL A 539 -28.03 18.40 -1.92
C VAL A 539 -26.81 17.79 -1.22
N SER A 540 -26.64 16.49 -1.33
CA SER A 540 -25.46 15.80 -0.82
C SER A 540 -24.94 14.75 -1.80
N VAL A 541 -23.62 14.55 -1.74
CA VAL A 541 -22.95 13.45 -2.43
C VAL A 541 -22.48 12.45 -1.38
N GLY A 542 -22.99 11.23 -1.46
CA GLY A 542 -22.43 10.10 -0.72
C GLY A 542 -21.08 9.74 -1.32
N VAL A 543 -20.01 10.15 -0.66
CA VAL A 543 -18.64 9.92 -1.16
C VAL A 543 -18.22 8.50 -0.85
N VAL A 544 -17.92 7.74 -1.92
CA VAL A 544 -17.37 6.39 -1.81
C VAL A 544 -15.84 6.50 -1.90
N ASP A 545 -15.18 6.15 -0.81
CA ASP A 545 -13.72 6.15 -0.68
C ASP A 545 -13.17 4.71 -0.53
N THR A 546 -11.87 4.59 -0.30
CA THR A 546 -11.20 3.29 -0.14
C THR A 546 -11.69 2.48 1.05
N ALA A 547 -12.16 3.13 2.11
CA ALA A 547 -12.63 2.45 3.31
C ALA A 547 -14.05 1.89 3.12
N THR A 548 -14.86 2.57 2.31
CA THR A 548 -16.27 2.22 2.04
C THR A 548 -16.44 1.37 0.78
N PHE A 549 -15.45 1.35 -0.14
CA PHE A 549 -15.47 0.53 -1.35
C PHE A 549 -14.91 -0.88 -1.09
N THR A 550 -15.50 -1.62 -0.16
CA THR A 550 -15.10 -2.99 0.20
C THR A 550 -16.06 -4.04 -0.37
N ASP A 551 -17.34 -3.77 -0.32
CA ASP A 551 -18.41 -4.59 -0.88
C ASP A 551 -19.65 -3.73 -1.23
N VAL A 552 -20.64 -4.35 -1.89
CA VAL A 552 -21.88 -3.69 -2.30
C VAL A 552 -22.68 -3.16 -1.09
N GLU A 553 -22.63 -3.89 0.01
CA GLU A 553 -23.38 -3.55 1.23
C GLU A 553 -22.83 -2.29 1.91
N GLU A 554 -21.48 -2.13 1.95
CA GLU A 554 -20.86 -0.91 2.47
C GLU A 554 -21.18 0.32 1.60
N VAL A 555 -21.19 0.17 0.27
CA VAL A 555 -21.61 1.24 -0.64
C VAL A 555 -23.08 1.61 -0.39
N ARG A 556 -23.96 0.63 -0.18
CA ARG A 556 -25.37 0.87 0.19
C ARG A 556 -25.50 1.59 1.53
N ARG A 557 -24.71 1.22 2.53
CA ARG A 557 -24.68 1.92 3.83
C ARG A 557 -24.25 3.38 3.72
N VAL A 558 -23.35 3.72 2.79
CA VAL A 558 -23.01 5.13 2.51
C VAL A 558 -24.23 5.88 1.99
N GLU A 559 -25.01 5.26 1.08
CA GLU A 559 -26.25 5.85 0.58
C GLU A 559 -27.26 6.07 1.70
N GLU A 560 -27.51 5.03 2.51
CA GLU A 560 -28.47 5.08 3.62
C GLU A 560 -28.10 6.17 4.64
N ARG A 561 -26.85 6.22 5.10
CA ARG A 561 -26.36 7.27 6.01
C ARG A 561 -26.49 8.68 5.44
N THR A 562 -26.20 8.83 4.14
CA THR A 562 -26.32 10.14 3.48
C THR A 562 -27.79 10.55 3.35
N ARG A 563 -28.67 9.60 3.06
CA ARG A 563 -30.12 9.81 3.01
C ARG A 563 -30.67 10.20 4.38
N GLU A 564 -30.33 9.47 5.42
CA GLU A 564 -30.72 9.79 6.81
C GLU A 564 -30.28 11.20 7.24
N ALA A 565 -29.06 11.59 6.89
CA ALA A 565 -28.56 12.94 7.17
C ALA A 565 -29.36 14.03 6.43
N LEU A 566 -29.73 13.77 5.17
CA LEU A 566 -30.55 14.68 4.38
C LEU A 566 -31.99 14.77 4.92
N ASP A 567 -32.58 13.64 5.32
CA ASP A 567 -33.92 13.59 5.95
C ASP A 567 -33.97 14.46 7.22
N GLN A 568 -32.91 14.46 8.03
CA GLN A 568 -32.81 15.32 9.21
C GLN A 568 -32.86 16.81 8.85
N TYR A 569 -32.19 17.25 7.76
CA TYR A 569 -32.30 18.63 7.28
C TYR A 569 -33.66 18.96 6.73
N VAL A 570 -34.27 18.06 5.94
CA VAL A 570 -35.62 18.24 5.40
C VAL A 570 -36.63 18.40 6.53
N ASN A 571 -36.49 17.57 7.57
CA ASN A 571 -37.38 17.61 8.73
C ASN A 571 -37.21 18.89 9.53
N LEU A 572 -35.97 19.33 9.77
CA LEU A 572 -35.67 20.60 10.42
C LEU A 572 -36.31 21.78 9.65
N ALA A 573 -36.11 21.83 8.33
CA ALA A 573 -36.66 22.90 7.49
C ALA A 573 -38.19 22.91 7.48
N ARG A 574 -38.83 21.74 7.39
CA ARG A 574 -40.29 21.61 7.47
C ARG A 574 -40.85 22.02 8.84
N GLY A 575 -40.13 21.66 9.92
CA GLY A 575 -40.45 22.10 11.28
C GLY A 575 -40.41 23.62 11.46
N LEU A 576 -39.50 24.29 10.72
CA LEU A 576 -39.43 25.76 10.65
C LEU A 576 -40.47 26.38 9.68
N GLY A 577 -41.37 25.58 9.09
CA GLY A 577 -42.45 26.05 8.22
C GLY A 577 -42.05 26.20 6.75
N MET A 578 -40.89 25.72 6.33
CA MET A 578 -40.39 25.78 4.95
C MET A 578 -40.80 24.54 4.13
N ASN A 579 -41.01 24.70 2.82
CA ASN A 579 -41.14 23.57 1.92
C ASN A 579 -39.74 23.01 1.62
N ALA A 580 -39.51 21.74 1.91
CA ALA A 580 -38.16 21.17 1.75
C ALA A 580 -38.18 19.80 1.09
N ASP A 581 -37.15 19.51 0.31
CA ASP A 581 -36.87 18.24 -0.34
C ASP A 581 -35.32 17.99 -0.42
N MET A 582 -34.92 16.83 -0.91
CA MET A 582 -33.50 16.47 -1.00
C MET A 582 -33.14 15.87 -2.36
N ARG A 583 -31.83 15.95 -2.69
CA ARG A 583 -31.23 15.27 -3.85
C ARG A 583 -29.93 14.62 -3.39
N LEU A 584 -29.76 13.35 -3.72
CA LEU A 584 -28.63 12.51 -3.35
C LEU A 584 -28.00 11.88 -4.60
N ARG A 585 -26.68 11.75 -4.59
CA ARG A 585 -25.93 10.94 -5.56
C ARG A 585 -24.74 10.27 -4.86
N LEU A 586 -24.46 9.01 -5.21
CA LEU A 586 -23.23 8.33 -4.85
C LEU A 586 -22.16 8.59 -5.91
N ASP A 587 -20.99 8.99 -5.48
CA ASP A 587 -19.84 9.18 -6.38
C ASP A 587 -18.52 9.13 -5.60
N THR A 588 -17.41 8.93 -6.32
CA THR A 588 -16.05 9.06 -5.77
C THR A 588 -15.53 10.49 -5.80
N GLU A 589 -16.09 11.33 -6.68
CA GLU A 589 -15.67 12.72 -6.96
C GLU A 589 -16.75 13.73 -6.51
N PRO A 590 -16.70 14.20 -5.24
CA PRO A 590 -17.78 15.04 -4.68
C PRO A 590 -17.98 16.37 -5.41
N VAL A 591 -16.91 16.95 -5.98
CA VAL A 591 -16.98 18.24 -6.69
C VAL A 591 -17.75 18.10 -8.01
N GLU A 592 -17.45 17.04 -8.76
CA GLU A 592 -18.12 16.82 -10.05
C GLU A 592 -19.57 16.38 -9.87
N ALA A 593 -19.79 15.43 -8.98
CA ALA A 593 -21.13 14.93 -8.68
C ALA A 593 -22.02 16.01 -8.07
N GLY A 594 -21.50 16.80 -7.14
CA GLY A 594 -22.23 17.91 -6.53
C GLY A 594 -22.62 18.98 -7.56
N ALA A 595 -21.70 19.34 -8.45
CA ALA A 595 -22.01 20.29 -9.53
C ALA A 595 -23.07 19.73 -10.49
N LYS A 596 -23.00 18.44 -10.87
CA LYS A 596 -24.01 17.78 -11.72
C LYS A 596 -25.40 17.81 -11.08
N LEU A 597 -25.50 17.45 -9.79
CA LEU A 597 -26.76 17.53 -9.04
C LEU A 597 -27.31 18.95 -9.01
N CYS A 598 -26.46 19.96 -8.78
CA CYS A 598 -26.87 21.35 -8.82
C CYS A 598 -27.40 21.77 -10.19
N PHE A 599 -26.78 21.34 -11.30
CA PHE A 599 -27.27 21.61 -12.64
C PHE A 599 -28.61 20.90 -12.93
N GLU A 600 -28.83 19.70 -12.40
CA GLU A 600 -30.10 18.99 -12.49
C GLU A 600 -31.24 19.78 -11.79
N VAL A 601 -30.96 20.26 -10.56
CA VAL A 601 -31.92 21.12 -9.83
C VAL A 601 -32.16 22.45 -10.56
N ALA A 602 -31.12 23.07 -11.15
CA ALA A 602 -31.27 24.31 -11.93
C ALA A 602 -32.13 24.15 -13.18
N LYS A 603 -32.24 22.94 -13.74
CA LYS A 603 -33.17 22.63 -14.85
C LYS A 603 -34.62 22.42 -14.36
N GLU A 604 -34.77 21.97 -13.12
CA GLU A 604 -36.08 21.67 -12.54
C GLU A 604 -36.80 22.92 -12.03
N PHE A 605 -36.06 23.90 -11.47
CA PHE A 605 -36.60 25.10 -10.83
C PHE A 605 -36.18 26.38 -11.58
N ARG A 606 -37.10 27.33 -11.72
CA ARG A 606 -36.86 28.56 -12.50
C ARG A 606 -35.94 29.57 -11.84
N GLN A 607 -35.99 29.69 -10.51
CA GLN A 607 -35.22 30.68 -9.75
C GLN A 607 -34.47 29.96 -8.64
N VAL A 608 -33.17 29.68 -8.86
CA VAL A 608 -32.33 28.91 -7.93
C VAL A 608 -31.13 29.71 -7.49
N VAL A 609 -30.86 29.70 -6.20
CA VAL A 609 -29.60 30.16 -5.64
C VAL A 609 -29.00 29.01 -4.84
N PHE A 610 -27.73 28.69 -5.15
CA PHE A 610 -26.99 27.64 -4.46
C PHE A 610 -26.24 28.20 -3.25
N PHE A 611 -26.17 27.45 -2.17
CA PHE A 611 -25.48 27.79 -0.93
C PHE A 611 -24.61 26.64 -0.47
N ALA A 612 -23.47 26.95 0.16
CA ALA A 612 -22.69 26.01 0.95
C ALA A 612 -22.05 26.73 2.13
N GLY A 613 -21.94 26.06 3.26
CA GLY A 613 -21.15 26.55 4.40
C GLY A 613 -19.65 26.29 4.17
N LYS A 614 -18.82 27.26 4.53
CA LYS A 614 -17.36 27.10 4.62
C LYS A 614 -16.91 27.49 6.03
N LEU A 615 -16.14 26.62 6.67
CA LEU A 615 -15.50 26.95 7.93
C LEU A 615 -14.40 27.99 7.69
N ILE A 616 -14.42 29.07 8.44
CA ILE A 616 -13.40 30.11 8.40
C ILE A 616 -12.67 30.10 9.73
N PHE A 617 -11.35 30.06 9.65
CA PHE A 617 -10.44 30.16 10.79
C PHE A 617 -9.99 31.63 10.94
N GLU A 618 -9.78 32.11 12.16
CA GLU A 618 -9.29 33.48 12.40
C GLU A 618 -7.96 33.74 11.69
N GLU A 619 -7.07 32.74 11.65
CA GLU A 619 -5.82 32.80 10.90
C GLU A 619 -5.78 31.67 9.86
N GLU A 620 -5.87 32.02 8.58
CA GLU A 620 -5.66 31.06 7.49
C GLU A 620 -4.18 30.75 7.32
N THR A 621 -3.74 29.60 7.84
CA THR A 621 -2.39 29.07 7.61
C THR A 621 -2.32 28.28 6.30
N LEU A 622 -1.11 28.08 5.79
CA LEU A 622 -0.87 27.24 4.60
C LEU A 622 -1.40 25.80 4.83
N MET A 623 -1.38 25.31 6.07
CA MET A 623 -1.95 24.03 6.49
C MET A 623 -3.46 23.97 6.29
N HIS A 624 -4.19 25.03 6.62
CA HIS A 624 -5.63 25.08 6.39
C HIS A 624 -5.97 24.90 4.92
N ARG A 625 -5.21 25.55 4.01
CA ARG A 625 -5.41 25.40 2.55
C ARG A 625 -5.05 24.01 2.03
N MET A 626 -3.99 23.39 2.57
CA MET A 626 -3.54 22.08 2.10
C MET A 626 -4.40 20.92 2.61
N LEU A 627 -4.87 20.98 3.87
CA LEU A 627 -5.53 19.87 4.54
C LEU A 627 -7.05 19.93 4.48
N HIS A 628 -7.65 21.13 4.32
CA HIS A 628 -9.09 21.26 4.19
C HIS A 628 -9.51 21.30 2.74
N ASN A 629 -10.46 20.44 2.38
CA ASN A 629 -11.04 20.40 1.05
C ASN A 629 -11.83 21.69 0.77
N GLU A 630 -11.43 22.44 -0.22
CA GLU A 630 -12.18 23.58 -0.74
C GLU A 630 -13.33 23.14 -1.67
N THR A 631 -14.02 22.04 -1.32
CA THR A 631 -15.08 21.45 -2.14
C THR A 631 -16.17 22.47 -2.49
N ALA A 632 -16.58 23.28 -1.53
CA ALA A 632 -17.59 24.33 -1.75
C ALA A 632 -17.12 25.36 -2.81
N MET A 633 -15.86 25.82 -2.73
CA MET A 633 -15.27 26.77 -3.68
C MET A 633 -15.08 26.15 -5.06
N ALA A 634 -14.67 24.89 -5.11
CA ALA A 634 -14.48 24.16 -6.36
C ALA A 634 -15.83 23.94 -7.09
N ILE A 635 -16.90 23.61 -6.35
CA ILE A 635 -18.26 23.51 -6.91
C ILE A 635 -18.75 24.88 -7.35
N GLN A 636 -18.56 25.94 -6.53
CA GLN A 636 -18.92 27.32 -6.88
C GLN A 636 -18.29 27.73 -8.22
N LYS A 637 -17.00 27.48 -8.39
CA LYS A 637 -16.29 27.78 -9.65
C LYS A 637 -16.94 27.08 -10.85
N ARG A 638 -17.28 25.79 -10.71
CA ARG A 638 -17.93 25.05 -11.81
C ARG A 638 -19.34 25.56 -12.11
N LEU A 639 -20.15 25.86 -11.07
CA LEU A 639 -21.47 26.42 -11.22
C LEU A 639 -21.44 27.79 -11.89
N HIS A 640 -20.49 28.65 -11.50
CA HIS A 640 -20.30 29.96 -12.10
C HIS A 640 -20.00 29.88 -13.60
N PHE A 641 -19.08 28.99 -14.03
CA PHE A 641 -18.82 28.75 -15.45
C PHE A 641 -20.02 28.17 -16.21
N GLY A 642 -20.94 27.49 -15.51
CA GLY A 642 -22.21 27.03 -16.04
C GLY A 642 -23.37 28.03 -15.95
N GLY A 643 -23.09 29.31 -15.61
CA GLY A 643 -24.08 30.38 -15.52
C GLY A 643 -24.95 30.36 -14.27
N GLN A 644 -24.61 29.55 -13.26
CA GLN A 644 -25.37 29.46 -12.02
C GLN A 644 -24.72 30.28 -10.89
N LYS A 645 -25.55 30.81 -9.99
CA LYS A 645 -25.11 31.63 -8.84
C LYS A 645 -24.99 30.78 -7.58
N MET A 646 -23.83 30.84 -6.92
CA MET A 646 -23.61 30.16 -5.64
C MET A 646 -22.99 31.10 -4.62
N VAL A 647 -23.53 31.11 -3.42
CA VAL A 647 -23.07 31.87 -2.25
C VAL A 647 -22.39 30.89 -1.30
N VAL A 648 -21.14 31.15 -0.93
CA VAL A 648 -20.43 30.41 0.12
C VAL A 648 -20.55 31.20 1.41
N LEU A 649 -21.22 30.61 2.42
CA LEU A 649 -21.50 31.24 3.69
C LEU A 649 -20.31 31.02 4.64
N PRO A 650 -19.70 32.08 5.18
CA PRO A 650 -18.66 31.98 6.18
C PRO A 650 -19.26 31.55 7.51
N ILE A 651 -18.72 30.49 8.09
CA ILE A 651 -19.06 30.03 9.45
C ILE A 651 -17.81 30.10 10.28
N THR A 652 -17.78 31.04 11.22
CA THR A 652 -16.68 31.24 12.15
C THR A 652 -16.87 30.38 13.39
N VAL A 653 -15.79 29.82 13.88
CA VAL A 653 -15.74 29.14 15.19
C VAL A 653 -14.87 29.99 16.09
N GLU A 654 -15.46 30.47 17.19
CA GLU A 654 -14.70 31.14 18.24
C GLU A 654 -13.78 30.13 18.95
N ASP A 655 -12.53 30.50 19.13
CA ASP A 655 -11.59 29.68 19.88
C ASP A 655 -11.95 29.74 21.37
N SER A 656 -12.50 28.65 21.89
CA SER A 656 -12.92 28.53 23.29
C SER A 656 -11.78 28.77 24.30
N ARG A 657 -10.52 28.83 23.83
CA ARG A 657 -9.37 29.18 24.67
C ARG A 657 -9.21 30.68 24.91
N LYS A 658 -9.86 31.56 24.10
CA LYS A 658 -9.85 33.01 24.31
C LYS A 658 -11.03 33.48 25.14
N ALA A 659 -11.98 32.59 25.47
CA ALA A 659 -13.16 32.90 26.29
C ALA A 659 -13.03 32.38 27.75
N ALA A 660 -11.92 31.77 28.11
CA ALA A 660 -11.52 31.41 29.47
C ALA A 660 -10.28 32.23 29.88
#